data_aaf87f37ac762c6e3cd6ff42265bd612
#
_entry.id   aaf87f37ac762c6e3cd6ff42265bd612
#
_cell.length_a   1.000
_cell.length_b   1.000
_cell.length_c   1.000
_cell.angle_alpha   90.00
_cell.angle_beta   90.00
_cell.angle_gamma   90.00
#
_symmetry.space_group_name_H-M   'P 1'
#
loop_
_entity.id
_entity.type
_entity.pdbx_description
1 polymer ?
#
loop_
_entity_poly.entity_id
_entity_poly.type
_entity_poly.pdbx_seq_one_letter_code
_entity_poly.pdbx_strand_id
1 'polypeptide(L)'
;MLFEEKRALYGCDEDLPHRLMLRAGPTTLELVGGRFGPVYANDHEVWHGLAFLFRDSNWGTPEPVLKMLRHEIEGDSFVLSLTGQIACASAYGSGESVEDATIGLEMAVRGHADGSLHFSAKATPFSDQLTHRCGWVLMHPMSAQGCAVKVQHVDGRTSLSTFPQEVPAWPPFTAVRGLSHEYAPGYWAEAILPGEDYELEDQRNNADASFKTYSRSNFMPRPYVLKQGQSWTRQVHLRLQGRPPEKKPRAVVPSFRWPLSQAAVPVTRLGLAITPDMTHRPEAWLFNALARWRPGFLHLTLWSGPAEEAINWHGVQALLTAAGACLRLDFCHSDGLGEGGPADASCRALAQKLAHANVIPAFIAALPCGPQAAVFLRQVFPTSAIGGGTPHFFAQLNRLEGSGGEDFMGFTVCPIVHGTDDDAVMKGLQSMPSMLQTARLRHPHRDWHVGPSRISARASPLGSQPSSDGHRRIPLASSDPRSRGLFGAAWFIGHIAAALKAKVNRLTLPSLAGEDGLFTLVDGAWQMTPAAAVLQVCLPWENLEEVSWAEEANLNADLQRGAIAAIAGHDAKEKHLLVANLRAQAQKVPWIDRHPGVSCAVLDAQSWLRHQESTTMSPWRMLPGSPSNLVLPPYGLLHLRLTLSNGD
;
A
#
# COMPACT_ATOMS: atom_id res chain seq x y z
N MET A 1 -1.23 20.40 15.87
CA MET A 1 -2.45 19.88 15.18
C MET A 1 -3.51 19.67 16.25
N LEU A 2 -4.71 20.17 16.03
CA LEU A 2 -5.84 19.96 16.95
C LEU A 2 -6.27 18.49 16.92
N PHE A 3 -6.85 17.98 17.99
CA PHE A 3 -7.31 16.60 18.10
C PHE A 3 -8.31 16.21 16.98
N GLU A 4 -9.27 17.05 16.72
CA GLU A 4 -10.29 16.84 15.67
C GLU A 4 -9.67 16.85 14.26
N GLU A 5 -8.71 17.75 14.00
CA GLU A 5 -7.98 17.80 12.74
C GLU A 5 -7.18 16.52 12.50
N LYS A 6 -6.53 15.95 13.54
CA LYS A 6 -5.81 14.67 13.45
C LYS A 6 -6.76 13.54 13.08
N ARG A 7 -7.95 13.47 13.71
CA ARG A 7 -8.99 12.49 13.36
C ARG A 7 -9.50 12.66 11.94
N ALA A 8 -9.71 13.89 11.48
CA ALA A 8 -10.12 14.15 10.10
C ALA A 8 -9.07 13.68 9.10
N LEU A 9 -7.78 13.83 9.41
CA LEU A 9 -6.70 13.40 8.52
C LEU A 9 -6.46 11.89 8.57
N TYR A 10 -6.42 11.28 9.77
CA TYR A 10 -5.93 9.92 9.96
C TYR A 10 -6.97 8.93 10.51
N GLY A 11 -8.20 9.38 10.77
CA GLY A 11 -9.25 8.51 11.34
C GLY A 11 -9.01 8.09 12.80
N CYS A 12 -7.95 8.56 13.43
CA CYS A 12 -7.58 8.30 14.83
C CYS A 12 -6.86 9.49 15.46
N ASP A 13 -6.56 9.36 16.73
CA ASP A 13 -5.86 10.35 17.55
C ASP A 13 -4.42 9.93 17.91
N GLU A 14 -3.93 8.83 17.33
CA GLU A 14 -2.56 8.37 17.52
C GLU A 14 -1.56 9.48 17.27
N ASP A 15 -0.57 9.62 18.16
CA ASP A 15 0.45 10.65 18.01
C ASP A 15 1.35 10.34 16.80
N LEU A 16 1.61 11.38 16.01
CA LEU A 16 2.55 11.26 14.91
C LEU A 16 3.96 11.14 15.47
N PRO A 17 4.80 10.27 14.89
CA PRO A 17 6.18 10.12 15.34
C PRO A 17 6.95 11.45 15.20
N HIS A 18 7.76 11.75 16.19
CA HIS A 18 8.63 12.92 16.16
C HIS A 18 9.63 12.79 15.00
N ARG A 19 9.85 13.89 14.28
CA ARG A 19 10.79 13.98 13.16
C ARG A 19 12.01 14.77 13.57
N LEU A 20 13.20 14.24 13.33
CA LEU A 20 14.48 14.88 13.58
C LEU A 20 15.34 14.86 12.31
N MET A 21 15.66 16.04 11.79
CA MET A 21 16.60 16.17 10.67
C MET A 21 18.04 16.09 11.16
N LEU A 22 18.84 15.24 10.51
CA LEU A 22 20.27 15.04 10.80
C LEU A 22 21.08 15.36 9.54
N ARG A 23 22.27 15.94 9.75
CA ARG A 23 23.18 16.29 8.65
C ARG A 23 24.60 15.80 8.96
N ALA A 24 25.26 15.23 7.95
CA ALA A 24 26.64 14.79 7.99
C ALA A 24 27.31 15.19 6.66
N GLY A 25 28.01 16.30 6.63
CA GLY A 25 28.59 16.85 5.40
C GLY A 25 27.53 17.02 4.29
N PRO A 26 27.71 16.33 3.13
CA PRO A 26 26.76 16.37 2.01
C PRO A 26 25.52 15.49 2.24
N THR A 27 25.50 14.67 3.27
CA THR A 27 24.44 13.70 3.55
C THR A 27 23.43 14.29 4.51
N THR A 28 22.14 14.17 4.17
CA THR A 28 21.03 14.48 5.07
C THR A 28 20.13 13.27 5.25
N LEU A 29 19.58 13.09 6.44
CA LEU A 29 18.62 12.04 6.74
C LEU A 29 17.65 12.50 7.82
N GLU A 30 16.51 11.83 7.87
CA GLU A 30 15.49 12.08 8.87
C GLU A 30 15.38 10.89 9.82
N LEU A 31 15.26 11.13 11.12
CA LEU A 31 14.82 10.11 12.07
C LEU A 31 13.33 10.31 12.32
N VAL A 32 12.53 9.29 12.00
CA VAL A 32 11.08 9.26 12.23
C VAL A 32 10.72 7.96 12.93
N GLY A 33 10.22 8.03 14.16
CA GLY A 33 10.00 6.85 14.97
C GLY A 33 11.31 6.09 15.17
N GLY A 34 11.38 4.84 14.72
CA GLY A 34 12.59 3.99 14.75
C GLY A 34 13.33 3.89 13.42
N ARG A 35 12.96 4.68 12.41
CA ARG A 35 13.52 4.62 11.06
C ARG A 35 14.40 5.84 10.76
N PHE A 36 15.58 5.58 10.22
CA PHE A 36 16.52 6.58 9.71
C PHE A 36 16.40 6.66 8.19
N GLY A 37 15.92 7.76 7.68
CA GLY A 37 15.78 8.00 6.25
C GLY A 37 14.43 8.64 5.88
N PRO A 38 14.30 9.04 4.60
CA PRO A 38 15.24 8.82 3.50
C PRO A 38 16.60 9.52 3.69
N VAL A 39 17.65 8.92 3.11
CA VAL A 39 19.02 9.45 3.13
C VAL A 39 19.33 10.06 1.77
N TYR A 40 19.68 11.35 1.77
CA TYR A 40 19.99 12.11 0.57
C TYR A 40 21.47 12.50 0.53
N ALA A 41 22.03 12.54 -0.67
CA ALA A 41 23.31 13.17 -0.98
C ALA A 41 23.05 14.26 -2.03
N ASN A 42 23.18 15.55 -1.67
CA ASN A 42 22.91 16.68 -2.57
C ASN A 42 21.61 16.48 -3.39
N ASP A 43 20.48 16.31 -2.73
CA ASP A 43 19.15 16.10 -3.32
C ASP A 43 18.92 14.78 -4.10
N HIS A 44 19.90 13.88 -4.12
CA HIS A 44 19.71 12.53 -4.62
C HIS A 44 19.33 11.58 -3.48
N GLU A 45 18.19 10.91 -3.56
CA GLU A 45 17.83 9.84 -2.62
C GLU A 45 18.75 8.65 -2.88
N VAL A 46 19.63 8.37 -1.92
CA VAL A 46 20.65 7.32 -2.01
C VAL A 46 20.16 6.04 -1.36
N TRP A 47 19.61 6.14 -0.16
CA TRP A 47 18.94 5.05 0.53
C TRP A 47 17.56 5.49 0.98
N HIS A 48 16.60 4.60 0.81
CA HIS A 48 15.23 4.86 1.24
C HIS A 48 15.08 4.86 2.78
N GLY A 49 16.01 4.24 3.46
CA GLY A 49 16.12 4.26 4.92
C GLY A 49 16.85 3.08 5.52
N LEU A 50 16.98 3.12 6.84
CA LEU A 50 17.54 2.07 7.67
C LEU A 50 16.69 1.96 8.95
N ALA A 51 16.35 0.73 9.36
CA ALA A 51 15.64 0.49 10.60
C ALA A 51 16.17 -0.79 11.28
N PHE A 52 16.08 -0.86 12.62
CA PHE A 52 16.29 -2.10 13.33
C PHE A 52 14.93 -2.76 13.55
N LEU A 53 14.76 -3.98 13.07
CA LEU A 53 13.50 -4.71 13.15
C LEU A 53 13.63 -6.00 13.95
N PHE A 54 12.50 -6.42 14.49
CA PHE A 54 12.26 -7.75 15.01
C PHE A 54 11.04 -8.33 14.29
N ARG A 55 11.11 -9.58 13.87
CA ARG A 55 9.97 -10.32 13.33
C ARG A 55 9.71 -11.55 14.18
N ASP A 56 8.54 -11.60 14.79
CA ASP A 56 8.13 -12.73 15.61
C ASP A 56 7.90 -14.02 14.80
N SER A 57 7.54 -15.09 15.49
CA SER A 57 7.25 -16.40 14.88
C SER A 57 6.05 -16.40 13.93
N ASN A 58 5.20 -15.39 13.98
CA ASN A 58 4.04 -15.20 13.10
C ASN A 58 4.26 -14.10 12.04
N TRP A 59 5.51 -13.64 11.88
CA TRP A 59 5.89 -12.55 10.99
C TRP A 59 5.36 -11.16 11.39
N GLY A 60 4.80 -11.02 12.57
CA GLY A 60 4.50 -9.73 13.16
C GLY A 60 5.78 -8.88 13.27
N THR A 61 5.65 -7.58 13.07
CA THR A 61 6.78 -6.64 13.10
C THR A 61 6.45 -5.50 14.08
N PRO A 62 6.56 -5.74 15.39
CA PRO A 62 6.37 -4.67 16.37
C PRO A 62 7.44 -3.59 16.21
N GLU A 63 7.02 -2.34 16.25
CA GLU A 63 7.91 -1.21 16.14
C GLU A 63 8.65 -0.93 17.44
N PRO A 64 9.94 -0.55 17.40
CA PRO A 64 10.68 -0.17 18.59
C PRO A 64 10.17 1.17 19.15
N VAL A 65 9.94 1.24 20.44
CA VAL A 65 9.69 2.50 21.15
C VAL A 65 11.04 3.04 21.62
N LEU A 66 11.51 4.12 21.00
CA LEU A 66 12.84 4.70 21.22
C LEU A 66 12.77 6.02 21.99
N LYS A 67 13.77 6.22 22.86
CA LYS A 67 14.03 7.47 23.58
C LYS A 67 15.43 7.96 23.25
N MET A 68 15.55 9.24 22.90
CA MET A 68 16.82 9.88 22.67
C MET A 68 17.52 10.18 24.00
N LEU A 69 18.78 9.72 24.12
CA LEU A 69 19.65 9.98 25.28
C LEU A 69 20.63 11.10 25.00
N ARG A 70 21.14 11.19 23.75
CA ARG A 70 22.17 12.14 23.35
C ARG A 70 21.96 12.54 21.91
N HIS A 71 22.05 13.83 21.62
CA HIS A 71 22.15 14.37 20.27
C HIS A 71 23.12 15.55 20.29
N GLU A 72 24.28 15.37 19.70
CA GLU A 72 25.34 16.36 19.64
C GLU A 72 25.71 16.61 18.18
N ILE A 73 25.93 17.87 17.86
CA ILE A 73 26.37 18.34 16.52
C ILE A 73 27.71 19.03 16.71
N GLU A 74 28.70 18.61 15.96
CA GLU A 74 30.03 19.19 15.93
C GLU A 74 30.41 19.49 14.46
N GLY A 75 30.30 20.76 14.07
CA GLY A 75 30.47 21.19 12.69
C GLY A 75 29.50 20.47 11.76
N ASP A 76 30.02 19.80 10.74
CA ASP A 76 29.27 18.98 9.78
C ASP A 76 29.12 17.50 10.20
N SER A 77 29.32 17.19 11.47
CA SER A 77 29.23 15.84 12.03
C SER A 77 28.17 15.79 13.15
N PHE A 78 27.63 14.60 13.44
CA PHE A 78 26.72 14.41 14.57
C PHE A 78 26.96 13.08 15.28
N VAL A 79 26.56 13.03 16.55
CA VAL A 79 26.45 11.81 17.35
C VAL A 79 25.05 11.72 17.94
N LEU A 80 24.38 10.59 17.73
CA LEU A 80 23.06 10.31 18.27
C LEU A 80 23.12 9.01 19.06
N SER A 81 22.57 9.00 20.28
CA SER A 81 22.40 7.78 21.09
C SER A 81 20.93 7.65 21.47
N LEU A 82 20.38 6.46 21.26
CA LEU A 82 19.00 6.10 21.55
C LEU A 82 18.98 4.85 22.45
N THR A 83 17.97 4.79 23.32
CA THR A 83 17.61 3.56 24.04
C THR A 83 16.13 3.28 23.83
N GLY A 84 15.72 2.02 23.96
CA GLY A 84 14.33 1.67 23.83
C GLY A 84 14.04 0.19 23.97
N GLN A 85 12.84 -0.19 23.59
CA GLN A 85 12.35 -1.55 23.71
C GLN A 85 11.47 -1.93 22.51
N ILE A 86 11.48 -3.22 22.17
CA ILE A 86 10.54 -3.84 21.26
C ILE A 86 9.65 -4.76 22.07
N ALA A 87 8.33 -4.52 22.07
CA ALA A 87 7.35 -5.43 22.68
C ALA A 87 7.12 -6.63 21.76
N CYS A 88 7.33 -7.86 22.27
CA CYS A 88 7.13 -9.08 21.51
C CYS A 88 5.68 -9.57 21.58
N ALA A 89 5.21 -10.31 20.55
CA ALA A 89 3.80 -10.69 20.39
C ALA A 89 3.21 -11.55 21.53
N SER A 90 4.01 -12.24 22.31
CA SER A 90 3.56 -12.93 23.52
C SER A 90 2.93 -11.98 24.56
N ALA A 91 3.24 -10.68 24.50
CA ALA A 91 2.64 -9.66 25.36
C ALA A 91 1.24 -9.19 24.88
N TYR A 92 0.85 -9.48 23.64
CA TYR A 92 -0.41 -9.02 23.05
C TYR A 92 -1.58 -10.00 23.23
N GLY A 93 -1.63 -10.83 24.25
CA GLY A 93 -2.79 -11.70 24.43
C GLY A 93 -2.70 -12.77 25.50
N SER A 94 -1.56 -12.93 26.18
CA SER A 94 -1.33 -14.02 27.14
C SER A 94 -1.59 -13.67 28.59
N GLY A 95 -1.91 -12.43 28.95
CA GLY A 95 -2.05 -12.01 30.35
C GLY A 95 -0.72 -11.94 31.13
N GLU A 96 0.42 -12.19 30.46
CA GLU A 96 1.75 -11.96 30.99
C GLU A 96 2.08 -10.47 31.02
N SER A 97 2.87 -10.03 31.98
CA SER A 97 3.26 -8.62 32.07
C SER A 97 4.06 -8.21 30.83
N VAL A 98 3.74 -7.04 30.26
CA VAL A 98 4.42 -6.49 29.07
C VAL A 98 5.94 -6.38 29.27
N GLU A 99 6.42 -6.34 30.50
CA GLU A 99 7.83 -6.20 30.84
C GLU A 99 8.64 -7.47 30.54
N ASP A 100 8.03 -8.66 30.61
CA ASP A 100 8.74 -9.94 30.47
C ASP A 100 8.96 -10.36 29.00
N ALA A 101 8.19 -9.82 28.07
CA ALA A 101 8.26 -10.17 26.65
C ALA A 101 8.82 -9.03 25.80
N THR A 102 9.98 -8.47 26.19
CA THR A 102 10.61 -7.35 25.49
C THR A 102 12.05 -7.61 25.12
N ILE A 103 12.51 -6.88 24.09
CA ILE A 103 13.91 -6.80 23.70
C ILE A 103 14.37 -5.37 23.94
N GLY A 104 15.34 -5.19 24.84
CA GLY A 104 15.98 -3.90 25.06
C GLY A 104 16.91 -3.53 23.91
N LEU A 105 16.91 -2.26 23.51
CA LEU A 105 17.74 -1.71 22.45
C LEU A 105 18.59 -0.55 22.94
N GLU A 106 19.86 -0.57 22.56
CA GLU A 106 20.79 0.55 22.68
C GLU A 106 21.32 0.84 21.25
N MET A 107 21.12 2.05 20.74
CA MET A 107 21.56 2.43 19.42
C MET A 107 22.51 3.63 19.47
N ALA A 108 23.54 3.58 18.62
CA ALA A 108 24.44 4.68 18.38
C ALA A 108 24.54 4.96 16.88
N VAL A 109 24.36 6.21 16.48
CA VAL A 109 24.50 6.66 15.10
C VAL A 109 25.48 7.81 15.05
N ARG A 110 26.43 7.74 14.12
CA ARG A 110 27.43 8.78 13.88
C ARG A 110 27.40 9.18 12.42
N GLY A 111 27.29 10.46 12.17
CA GLY A 111 27.47 11.06 10.86
C GLY A 111 28.76 11.85 10.82
N HIS A 112 29.58 11.65 9.80
CA HIS A 112 30.89 12.29 9.64
C HIS A 112 30.85 13.37 8.56
N ALA A 113 31.72 14.35 8.65
CA ALA A 113 31.80 15.48 7.71
C ALA A 113 32.08 15.06 6.25
N ASP A 114 32.60 13.86 6.03
CA ASP A 114 32.77 13.28 4.68
C ASP A 114 31.47 12.71 4.08
N GLY A 115 30.38 12.70 4.84
CA GLY A 115 29.07 12.15 4.45
C GLY A 115 28.84 10.71 4.84
N SER A 116 29.83 10.04 5.46
CA SER A 116 29.67 8.67 5.91
C SER A 116 28.78 8.58 7.17
N LEU A 117 28.03 7.47 7.27
CA LEU A 117 27.13 7.20 8.39
C LEU A 117 27.46 5.83 8.99
N HIS A 118 27.56 5.78 10.32
CA HIS A 118 27.82 4.56 11.06
C HIS A 118 26.66 4.30 12.03
N PHE A 119 26.04 3.14 11.92
CA PHE A 119 24.94 2.67 12.76
C PHE A 119 25.41 1.47 13.57
N SER A 120 25.08 1.45 14.85
CA SER A 120 25.29 0.32 15.74
C SER A 120 24.05 0.13 16.60
N ALA A 121 23.57 -1.10 16.73
CA ALA A 121 22.50 -1.45 17.64
C ALA A 121 22.90 -2.67 18.46
N LYS A 122 22.77 -2.57 19.78
CA LYS A 122 22.89 -3.68 20.74
C LYS A 122 21.48 -4.04 21.19
N ALA A 123 21.12 -5.32 21.03
CA ALA A 123 19.84 -5.87 21.44
C ALA A 123 20.04 -6.89 22.56
N THR A 124 19.14 -6.87 23.56
CA THR A 124 19.17 -7.76 24.71
C THR A 124 17.75 -8.24 25.01
N PRO A 125 17.42 -9.54 24.81
CA PRO A 125 16.12 -10.08 25.16
C PRO A 125 15.99 -10.20 26.71
N PHE A 126 14.84 -9.83 27.25
CA PHE A 126 14.54 -9.98 28.66
C PHE A 126 13.91 -11.34 29.02
N SER A 127 13.44 -12.06 27.99
CA SER A 127 13.05 -13.49 28.07
C SER A 127 13.44 -14.18 26.76
N ASP A 128 13.39 -15.52 26.70
CA ASP A 128 13.62 -16.25 25.45
C ASP A 128 12.59 -15.86 24.39
N GLN A 129 13.03 -15.38 23.21
CA GLN A 129 12.17 -14.91 22.14
C GLN A 129 12.39 -15.74 20.87
N LEU A 130 11.29 -16.22 20.29
CA LEU A 130 11.32 -16.91 19.00
C LEU A 130 11.15 -15.89 17.87
N THR A 131 12.08 -15.88 16.92
CA THR A 131 12.10 -14.88 15.86
C THR A 131 12.46 -15.46 14.50
N HIS A 132 11.89 -14.88 13.44
CA HIS A 132 12.34 -15.11 12.07
C HIS A 132 13.51 -14.20 11.70
N ARG A 133 13.55 -12.96 12.21
CA ARG A 133 14.60 -11.96 11.95
C ARG A 133 14.73 -10.99 13.12
N CYS A 134 15.96 -10.65 13.47
CA CYS A 134 16.24 -9.55 14.40
C CYS A 134 17.56 -8.87 14.01
N GLY A 135 17.49 -7.64 13.51
CA GLY A 135 18.65 -6.89 13.04
C GLY A 135 18.30 -5.74 12.11
N TRP A 136 19.31 -5.21 11.43
CA TRP A 136 19.14 -4.10 10.53
C TRP A 136 18.45 -4.49 9.21
N VAL A 137 17.61 -3.60 8.71
CA VAL A 137 17.10 -3.60 7.34
C VAL A 137 17.54 -2.29 6.66
N LEU A 138 18.27 -2.41 5.56
CA LEU A 138 18.61 -1.30 4.70
C LEU A 138 17.65 -1.25 3.51
N MET A 139 17.01 -0.12 3.31
CA MET A 139 16.01 0.10 2.27
C MET A 139 16.61 0.92 1.12
N HIS A 140 16.39 0.46 -0.12
CA HIS A 140 16.82 1.15 -1.33
C HIS A 140 15.62 1.75 -2.05
N PRO A 141 15.75 2.95 -2.67
CA PRO A 141 14.66 3.62 -3.33
C PRO A 141 14.25 2.93 -4.65
N MET A 142 13.05 3.20 -5.12
CA MET A 142 12.59 2.74 -6.44
C MET A 142 13.47 3.24 -7.59
N SER A 143 14.15 4.38 -7.44
CA SER A 143 15.10 4.89 -8.43
C SER A 143 16.33 3.98 -8.62
N ALA A 144 16.58 3.04 -7.72
CA ALA A 144 17.62 2.01 -7.89
C ALA A 144 17.24 0.95 -8.94
N GLN A 145 15.97 0.82 -9.33
CA GLN A 145 15.53 -0.14 -10.34
C GLN A 145 16.34 0.01 -11.63
N GLY A 146 16.98 -1.09 -12.09
CA GLY A 146 17.83 -1.11 -13.27
C GLY A 146 19.22 -0.51 -13.08
N CYS A 147 19.54 0.13 -11.94
CA CYS A 147 20.86 0.65 -11.66
C CYS A 147 21.87 -0.47 -11.42
N ALA A 148 23.13 -0.18 -11.79
CA ALA A 148 24.23 -1.10 -11.56
C ALA A 148 24.47 -1.32 -10.06
N VAL A 149 24.78 -2.57 -9.69
CA VAL A 149 25.08 -2.96 -8.32
C VAL A 149 26.27 -3.92 -8.25
N LYS A 150 27.14 -3.69 -7.26
CA LYS A 150 28.22 -4.61 -6.85
C LYS A 150 27.79 -5.27 -5.55
N VAL A 151 27.73 -6.59 -5.53
CA VAL A 151 27.39 -7.37 -4.34
C VAL A 151 28.63 -8.06 -3.81
N GLN A 152 29.01 -7.76 -2.59
CA GLN A 152 30.06 -8.46 -1.86
C GLN A 152 29.39 -9.60 -1.09
N HIS A 153 29.83 -10.83 -1.34
CA HIS A 153 29.30 -12.02 -0.72
C HIS A 153 30.10 -12.41 0.54
N VAL A 154 29.48 -13.23 1.39
CA VAL A 154 30.10 -13.71 2.63
C VAL A 154 31.36 -14.55 2.42
N ASP A 155 31.49 -15.19 1.25
CA ASP A 155 32.67 -15.97 0.83
C ASP A 155 33.81 -15.11 0.24
N GLY A 156 33.68 -13.79 0.24
CA GLY A 156 34.63 -12.82 -0.26
C GLY A 156 34.54 -12.53 -1.77
N ARG A 157 33.70 -13.24 -2.52
CA ARG A 157 33.45 -12.91 -3.93
C ARG A 157 32.72 -11.59 -4.08
N THR A 158 32.99 -10.90 -5.19
CA THR A 158 32.21 -9.74 -5.62
C THR A 158 31.55 -10.06 -6.96
N SER A 159 30.24 -9.88 -7.06
CA SER A 159 29.49 -10.00 -8.30
C SER A 159 28.98 -8.64 -8.77
N LEU A 160 28.91 -8.46 -10.10
CA LEU A 160 28.29 -7.30 -10.73
C LEU A 160 26.92 -7.70 -11.27
N SER A 161 25.93 -6.86 -11.03
CA SER A 161 24.55 -7.10 -11.46
C SER A 161 23.82 -5.77 -11.64
N THR A 162 22.52 -5.82 -11.78
CA THR A 162 21.60 -4.66 -11.72
C THR A 162 20.47 -4.93 -10.75
N PHE A 163 19.92 -3.89 -10.15
CA PHE A 163 18.65 -4.03 -9.44
C PHE A 163 17.56 -4.52 -10.40
N PRO A 164 16.69 -5.46 -9.98
CA PRO A 164 15.70 -6.06 -10.87
C PRO A 164 14.77 -5.04 -11.51
N GLN A 165 14.56 -5.15 -12.81
CA GLN A 165 13.52 -4.42 -13.55
C GLN A 165 12.14 -5.07 -13.31
N GLU A 166 12.08 -6.38 -13.53
CA GLU A 166 10.92 -7.21 -13.18
C GLU A 166 10.94 -7.51 -11.68
N VAL A 167 9.78 -7.81 -11.11
CA VAL A 167 9.68 -8.17 -9.70
C VAL A 167 10.02 -9.66 -9.54
N PRO A 168 11.18 -10.04 -8.98
CA PRO A 168 11.55 -11.44 -8.82
C PRO A 168 10.70 -12.10 -7.73
N ALA A 169 10.35 -13.38 -7.91
CA ALA A 169 9.59 -14.16 -6.93
C ALA A 169 10.41 -14.46 -5.65
N TRP A 170 11.73 -14.46 -5.78
CA TRP A 170 12.68 -14.81 -4.72
C TRP A 170 13.76 -13.73 -4.60
N PRO A 171 14.49 -13.66 -3.46
CA PRO A 171 15.57 -12.71 -3.26
C PRO A 171 16.60 -12.75 -4.39
N PRO A 172 16.83 -11.64 -5.11
CA PRO A 172 17.80 -11.60 -6.22
C PRO A 172 19.25 -11.68 -5.74
N PHE A 173 19.54 -11.23 -4.53
CA PHE A 173 20.88 -11.30 -3.95
C PHE A 173 20.82 -11.95 -2.56
N THR A 174 21.63 -13.00 -2.37
CA THR A 174 21.74 -13.77 -1.13
C THR A 174 23.19 -13.84 -0.67
N ALA A 175 23.41 -14.25 0.59
CA ALA A 175 24.75 -14.33 1.20
C ALA A 175 25.51 -13.00 1.06
N VAL A 176 24.82 -11.87 1.32
CA VAL A 176 25.35 -10.51 1.13
C VAL A 176 26.09 -10.07 2.39
N ARG A 177 27.30 -9.52 2.20
CA ARG A 177 28.10 -8.88 3.25
C ARG A 177 28.29 -7.39 3.01
N GLY A 178 28.05 -6.95 1.78
CA GLY A 178 28.11 -5.55 1.36
C GLY A 178 27.44 -5.36 0.02
N LEU A 179 26.98 -4.15 -0.25
CA LEU A 179 26.31 -3.79 -1.48
C LEU A 179 26.65 -2.36 -1.86
N SER A 180 27.13 -2.17 -3.10
CA SER A 180 27.35 -0.83 -3.65
C SER A 180 26.48 -0.66 -4.87
N HIS A 181 25.78 0.47 -4.99
CA HIS A 181 24.93 0.76 -6.14
C HIS A 181 25.21 2.16 -6.72
N GLU A 182 25.00 2.28 -8.01
CA GLU A 182 25.08 3.54 -8.71
C GLU A 182 23.78 4.32 -8.51
N TYR A 183 23.83 5.42 -7.74
CA TYR A 183 22.63 6.24 -7.45
C TYR A 183 22.51 7.48 -8.35
N ALA A 184 23.59 7.81 -9.05
CA ALA A 184 23.63 8.79 -10.12
C ALA A 184 24.78 8.39 -11.08
N PRO A 185 24.76 8.77 -12.36
CA PRO A 185 25.79 8.37 -13.33
C PRO A 185 27.21 8.64 -12.84
N GLY A 186 28.00 7.57 -12.62
CA GLY A 186 29.35 7.63 -12.11
C GLY A 186 29.49 7.80 -10.59
N TYR A 187 28.38 7.90 -9.83
CA TYR A 187 28.39 8.10 -8.38
C TYR A 187 27.81 6.87 -7.67
N TRP A 188 28.58 6.33 -6.74
CA TRP A 188 28.25 5.08 -6.07
C TRP A 188 28.01 5.28 -4.57
N ALA A 189 27.09 4.51 -4.03
CA ALA A 189 26.82 4.41 -2.61
C ALA A 189 27.14 3.00 -2.13
N GLU A 190 27.92 2.87 -1.06
CA GLU A 190 28.38 1.62 -0.50
C GLU A 190 27.77 1.39 0.90
N ALA A 191 27.21 0.21 1.10
CA ALA A 191 26.78 -0.30 2.38
C ALA A 191 27.64 -1.51 2.77
N ILE A 192 28.30 -1.43 3.92
CA ILE A 192 29.08 -2.52 4.53
C ILE A 192 28.23 -3.08 5.68
N LEU A 193 28.02 -4.40 5.68
CA LEU A 193 27.06 -5.12 6.52
C LEU A 193 27.79 -6.24 7.31
N PRO A 194 28.60 -5.90 8.33
CA PRO A 194 29.40 -6.88 9.04
C PRO A 194 28.60 -7.78 9.96
N GLY A 195 29.11 -8.98 10.20
CA GLY A 195 28.70 -9.85 11.30
C GLY A 195 27.57 -10.82 10.99
N GLU A 196 26.89 -10.74 9.84
CA GLU A 196 25.79 -11.67 9.50
C GLU A 196 25.59 -11.79 7.98
N ASP A 197 24.83 -12.80 7.56
CA ASP A 197 24.41 -12.96 6.17
C ASP A 197 23.15 -12.15 5.91
N TYR A 198 23.25 -11.25 4.95
CA TYR A 198 22.11 -10.48 4.48
C TYR A 198 21.56 -11.04 3.16
N GLU A 199 20.31 -10.69 2.86
CA GLU A 199 19.68 -10.92 1.57
C GLU A 199 18.90 -9.69 1.13
N LEU A 200 18.87 -9.44 -0.17
CA LEU A 200 18.05 -8.40 -0.76
C LEU A 200 16.75 -8.99 -1.25
N GLU A 201 15.64 -8.43 -0.80
CA GLU A 201 14.29 -8.74 -1.26
C GLU A 201 13.71 -7.55 -2.03
N ASP A 202 12.93 -7.84 -3.06
CA ASP A 202 12.17 -6.85 -3.81
C ASP A 202 10.78 -6.69 -3.18
N GLN A 203 10.56 -5.60 -2.48
CA GLN A 203 9.33 -5.38 -1.72
C GLN A 203 8.15 -4.90 -2.56
N ARG A 204 8.36 -4.62 -3.85
CA ARG A 204 7.25 -4.45 -4.79
C ARG A 204 6.32 -5.66 -4.79
N ASN A 205 6.82 -6.85 -4.45
CA ASN A 205 6.03 -8.06 -4.20
C ASN A 205 4.92 -7.86 -3.15
N ASN A 206 5.07 -6.91 -2.24
CA ASN A 206 4.16 -6.65 -1.13
C ASN A 206 3.62 -5.21 -1.16
N ALA A 207 3.47 -4.63 -2.33
CA ALA A 207 2.98 -3.26 -2.54
C ALA A 207 3.79 -2.19 -1.78
N ASP A 208 5.09 -2.40 -1.61
CA ASP A 208 6.03 -1.47 -0.99
C ASP A 208 7.07 -1.05 -2.05
N ALA A 209 7.18 0.26 -2.28
CA ALA A 209 8.01 0.84 -3.32
C ALA A 209 9.49 0.91 -2.91
N SER A 210 10.08 -0.22 -2.54
CA SER A 210 11.47 -0.31 -2.12
C SER A 210 12.09 -1.68 -2.38
N PHE A 211 13.43 -1.73 -2.40
CA PHE A 211 14.17 -2.97 -2.22
C PHE A 211 14.72 -2.97 -0.79
N LYS A 212 14.76 -4.12 -0.13
CA LYS A 212 15.21 -4.22 1.27
C LYS A 212 16.29 -5.27 1.44
N THR A 213 17.44 -4.84 1.96
CA THR A 213 18.54 -5.73 2.36
C THR A 213 18.38 -6.04 3.83
N TYR A 214 17.97 -7.25 4.14
CA TYR A 214 17.64 -7.70 5.50
C TYR A 214 18.79 -8.48 6.14
N SER A 215 19.09 -8.19 7.38
CA SER A 215 19.70 -9.09 8.33
C SER A 215 18.60 -9.99 8.91
N ARG A 216 18.73 -11.15 9.01
CA ARG A 216 19.38 -12.38 8.65
C ARG A 216 18.66 -12.97 7.42
N SER A 217 19.40 -13.69 6.58
CA SER A 217 18.81 -14.35 5.41
C SER A 217 17.73 -15.39 5.78
N ASN A 218 16.63 -15.43 5.00
CA ASN A 218 15.56 -16.44 5.13
C ASN A 218 16.01 -17.85 4.73
N PHE A 219 17.16 -18.00 4.09
CA PHE A 219 17.76 -19.30 3.76
C PHE A 219 18.50 -19.93 4.96
N MET A 220 18.71 -19.17 6.04
CA MET A 220 19.21 -19.71 7.30
C MET A 220 18.08 -20.36 8.12
N PRO A 221 18.42 -21.31 9.04
CA PRO A 221 17.41 -21.95 9.89
C PRO A 221 16.55 -20.94 10.65
N ARG A 222 15.23 -21.08 10.54
CA ARG A 222 14.23 -20.18 11.13
C ARG A 222 12.93 -20.91 11.46
N PRO A 223 12.13 -20.49 12.46
CA PRO A 223 12.48 -19.46 13.45
C PRO A 223 13.67 -19.89 14.33
N TYR A 224 14.34 -18.94 14.98
CA TYR A 224 15.43 -19.21 15.91
C TYR A 224 15.19 -18.50 17.23
N VAL A 225 15.86 -18.97 18.30
CA VAL A 225 15.66 -18.45 19.65
C VAL A 225 16.71 -17.40 19.98
N LEU A 226 16.26 -16.23 20.39
CA LEU A 226 17.07 -15.22 21.08
C LEU A 226 17.02 -15.54 22.57
N LYS A 227 18.16 -15.87 23.17
CA LYS A 227 18.23 -16.30 24.55
C LYS A 227 18.19 -15.12 25.51
N GLN A 228 17.45 -15.26 26.62
CA GLN A 228 17.36 -14.29 27.69
C GLN A 228 18.75 -13.83 28.15
N GLY A 229 18.93 -12.51 28.26
CA GLY A 229 20.17 -11.87 28.72
C GLY A 229 21.35 -11.95 27.75
N GLN A 230 21.26 -12.70 26.67
CA GLN A 230 22.32 -12.80 25.65
C GLN A 230 22.27 -11.63 24.69
N SER A 231 23.09 -10.61 24.92
CA SER A 231 23.19 -9.44 24.05
C SER A 231 23.99 -9.74 22.78
N TRP A 232 23.62 -9.09 21.69
CA TRP A 232 24.43 -9.05 20.47
C TRP A 232 24.42 -7.65 19.85
N THR A 233 25.44 -7.33 19.07
CA THR A 233 25.57 -6.04 18.39
C THR A 233 25.56 -6.25 16.87
N ARG A 234 24.87 -5.37 16.15
CA ARG A 234 24.85 -5.30 14.68
C ARG A 234 25.23 -3.90 14.24
N GLN A 235 26.03 -3.82 13.18
CA GLN A 235 26.51 -2.56 12.63
C GLN A 235 26.19 -2.45 11.15
N VAL A 236 26.06 -1.21 10.67
CA VAL A 236 25.93 -0.85 9.24
C VAL A 236 26.78 0.38 9.01
N HIS A 237 27.60 0.36 7.97
CA HIS A 237 28.40 1.51 7.54
C HIS A 237 27.98 1.90 6.15
N LEU A 238 27.59 3.18 5.98
CA LEU A 238 27.18 3.74 4.69
C LEU A 238 28.20 4.77 4.24
N ARG A 239 28.64 4.70 2.98
CA ARG A 239 29.66 5.59 2.40
C ARG A 239 29.24 6.04 1.00
N LEU A 240 29.64 7.26 0.64
CA LEU A 240 29.47 7.80 -0.71
C LEU A 240 30.81 7.76 -1.45
N GLN A 241 30.82 7.28 -2.69
CA GLN A 241 31.95 7.35 -3.59
C GLN A 241 31.71 8.49 -4.60
N GLY A 242 32.34 9.63 -4.34
CA GLY A 242 32.13 10.86 -5.09
C GLY A 242 30.93 11.68 -4.58
N ARG A 243 30.81 12.92 -5.09
CA ARG A 243 29.72 13.85 -4.80
C ARG A 243 29.08 14.28 -6.11
N PRO A 244 27.82 13.92 -6.38
CA PRO A 244 27.13 14.43 -7.55
C PRO A 244 26.95 15.94 -7.39
N PRO A 245 26.93 16.69 -8.49
CA PRO A 245 26.59 18.09 -8.44
C PRO A 245 25.19 18.29 -7.85
N GLU A 246 24.99 19.39 -7.13
CA GLU A 246 23.65 19.77 -6.68
C GLU A 246 22.70 19.81 -7.88
N LYS A 247 21.53 19.23 -7.75
CA LYS A 247 20.49 19.36 -8.77
C LYS A 247 20.12 20.83 -8.84
N LYS A 248 20.50 21.50 -9.92
CA LYS A 248 20.05 22.90 -10.13
C LYS A 248 18.53 22.91 -10.06
N PRO A 249 17.93 23.72 -9.19
CA PRO A 249 16.48 23.83 -9.14
C PRO A 249 16.02 24.36 -10.50
N ARG A 250 15.51 23.47 -11.33
CA ARG A 250 14.78 23.87 -12.53
C ARG A 250 13.41 24.27 -12.04
N ALA A 251 13.09 25.56 -12.13
CA ALA A 251 11.76 26.11 -11.83
C ALA A 251 10.74 25.67 -12.89
N VAL A 252 10.65 24.37 -13.15
CA VAL A 252 9.60 23.80 -13.99
C VAL A 252 8.48 23.41 -13.04
N VAL A 253 7.48 24.25 -12.97
CA VAL A 253 6.20 23.91 -12.38
C VAL A 253 5.61 22.85 -13.30
N PRO A 254 5.42 21.58 -12.85
CA PRO A 254 4.79 20.58 -13.66
C PRO A 254 3.44 21.11 -14.07
N SER A 255 3.21 21.19 -15.36
CA SER A 255 2.03 21.77 -15.91
C SER A 255 1.02 20.68 -16.23
N PHE A 256 -0.22 20.92 -15.83
CA PHE A 256 -1.35 20.09 -16.08
C PHE A 256 -2.00 20.55 -17.38
N ARG A 257 -2.04 19.70 -18.38
CA ARG A 257 -2.98 19.91 -19.49
C ARG A 257 -4.23 19.11 -19.18
N TRP A 258 -5.39 19.70 -19.37
CA TRP A 258 -6.64 18.95 -19.25
C TRP A 258 -6.52 17.72 -20.15
N PRO A 259 -6.71 16.52 -19.62
CA PRO A 259 -6.43 15.33 -20.40
C PRO A 259 -7.41 15.23 -21.55
N LEU A 260 -6.87 15.27 -22.74
CA LEU A 260 -7.52 14.72 -23.91
C LEU A 260 -7.02 13.28 -23.98
N SER A 261 -7.73 12.37 -23.37
CA SER A 261 -7.27 11.00 -23.23
C SER A 261 -7.41 10.25 -24.53
N GLN A 262 -6.34 9.52 -24.87
CA GLN A 262 -6.39 8.49 -25.91
C GLN A 262 -6.77 7.11 -25.34
N ALA A 263 -6.93 6.95 -24.03
CA ALA A 263 -7.09 5.65 -23.36
C ALA A 263 -8.13 5.68 -22.21
N ALA A 264 -9.33 6.21 -22.49
CA ALA A 264 -10.46 6.15 -21.57
C ALA A 264 -10.90 4.69 -21.35
N VAL A 265 -11.17 4.32 -20.09
CA VAL A 265 -11.73 3.02 -19.75
C VAL A 265 -13.09 3.19 -19.06
N PRO A 266 -14.06 2.29 -19.28
CA PRO A 266 -15.36 2.40 -18.63
C PRO A 266 -15.23 2.39 -17.12
N VAL A 267 -15.95 3.26 -16.41
CA VAL A 267 -16.01 3.27 -14.94
C VAL A 267 -16.51 1.95 -14.35
N THR A 268 -17.26 1.17 -15.12
CA THR A 268 -17.70 -0.19 -14.78
C THR A 268 -16.56 -1.17 -14.48
N ARG A 269 -15.29 -0.78 -14.72
CA ARG A 269 -14.12 -1.52 -14.23
C ARG A 269 -13.88 -1.37 -12.73
N LEU A 270 -14.54 -0.41 -12.07
CA LEU A 270 -14.53 -0.28 -10.61
C LEU A 270 -15.66 -1.09 -9.98
N GLY A 271 -15.33 -1.90 -9.00
CA GLY A 271 -16.27 -2.66 -8.19
C GLY A 271 -16.08 -2.39 -6.71
N LEU A 272 -17.07 -2.78 -5.90
CA LEU A 272 -17.04 -2.66 -4.46
C LEU A 272 -17.09 -4.04 -3.82
N ALA A 273 -16.31 -4.23 -2.75
CA ALA A 273 -16.41 -5.46 -1.96
C ALA A 273 -17.69 -5.44 -1.12
N ILE A 274 -18.29 -6.62 -0.93
CA ILE A 274 -19.36 -6.88 0.02
C ILE A 274 -18.93 -7.97 0.99
N THR A 275 -19.42 -7.90 2.23
CA THR A 275 -19.17 -8.90 3.27
C THR A 275 -20.40 -9.77 3.51
N PRO A 276 -20.26 -10.98 4.07
CA PRO A 276 -21.41 -11.82 4.44
C PRO A 276 -22.46 -11.08 5.26
N ASP A 277 -22.06 -10.30 6.26
CA ASP A 277 -22.97 -9.59 7.15
C ASP A 277 -23.92 -8.62 6.41
N MET A 278 -23.43 -7.97 5.35
CA MET A 278 -24.24 -7.08 4.53
C MET A 278 -25.37 -7.80 3.79
N THR A 279 -25.29 -9.12 3.64
CA THR A 279 -26.28 -9.91 2.88
C THR A 279 -27.47 -10.33 3.74
N HIS A 280 -27.33 -10.36 5.08
CA HIS A 280 -28.38 -10.87 5.97
C HIS A 280 -29.52 -9.89 6.18
N ARG A 281 -29.23 -8.63 6.43
CA ARG A 281 -30.22 -7.56 6.64
C ARG A 281 -29.68 -6.25 6.06
N PRO A 282 -29.65 -6.12 4.74
CA PRO A 282 -29.17 -4.89 4.14
C PRO A 282 -30.10 -3.73 4.51
N GLU A 283 -29.51 -2.72 5.14
CA GLU A 283 -30.22 -1.52 5.56
C GLU A 283 -30.60 -0.62 4.37
N ALA A 284 -31.63 0.20 4.51
CA ALA A 284 -32.12 1.06 3.44
C ALA A 284 -31.07 2.03 2.88
N TRP A 285 -30.16 2.54 3.73
CA TRP A 285 -29.09 3.42 3.29
C TRP A 285 -28.12 2.72 2.32
N LEU A 286 -27.89 1.42 2.50
CA LEU A 286 -26.99 0.63 1.65
C LEU A 286 -27.57 0.49 0.24
N PHE A 287 -28.87 0.22 0.11
CA PHE A 287 -29.54 0.21 -1.18
C PHE A 287 -29.50 1.58 -1.87
N ASN A 288 -29.73 2.66 -1.11
CA ASN A 288 -29.68 4.02 -1.62
C ASN A 288 -28.26 4.39 -2.13
N ALA A 289 -27.22 4.01 -1.39
CA ALA A 289 -25.83 4.21 -1.79
C ALA A 289 -25.51 3.46 -3.08
N LEU A 290 -25.87 2.19 -3.17
CA LEU A 290 -25.63 1.36 -4.35
C LEU A 290 -26.40 1.87 -5.58
N ALA A 291 -27.66 2.22 -5.43
CA ALA A 291 -28.48 2.76 -6.53
C ALA A 291 -27.93 4.08 -7.07
N ARG A 292 -27.32 4.90 -6.21
CA ARG A 292 -26.71 6.18 -6.58
C ARG A 292 -25.31 6.01 -7.20
N TRP A 293 -24.48 5.14 -6.64
CA TRP A 293 -23.08 4.99 -7.03
C TRP A 293 -22.91 4.08 -8.25
N ARG A 294 -23.75 3.08 -8.41
CA ARG A 294 -23.79 2.17 -9.55
C ARG A 294 -22.41 1.55 -9.89
N PRO A 295 -21.72 0.89 -8.94
CA PRO A 295 -20.45 0.23 -9.24
C PRO A 295 -20.65 -0.81 -10.35
N GLY A 296 -19.62 -1.06 -11.16
CA GLY A 296 -19.73 -2.00 -12.26
C GLY A 296 -19.92 -3.46 -11.83
N PHE A 297 -19.44 -3.81 -10.64
CA PHE A 297 -19.63 -5.14 -10.05
C PHE A 297 -19.55 -5.09 -8.52
N LEU A 298 -20.18 -6.06 -7.87
CA LEU A 298 -19.99 -6.35 -6.45
C LEU A 298 -19.10 -7.58 -6.30
N HIS A 299 -18.14 -7.51 -5.39
CA HIS A 299 -17.16 -8.58 -5.18
C HIS A 299 -17.35 -9.23 -3.82
N LEU A 300 -17.72 -10.50 -3.83
CA LEU A 300 -17.84 -11.35 -2.65
C LEU A 300 -16.72 -12.37 -2.62
N THR A 301 -16.09 -12.56 -1.46
CA THR A 301 -15.12 -13.63 -1.23
C THR A 301 -15.67 -14.61 -0.23
N LEU A 302 -15.62 -15.87 -0.61
CA LEU A 302 -16.03 -17.01 0.20
C LEU A 302 -14.82 -17.83 0.58
N TRP A 303 -14.69 -18.12 1.87
CA TRP A 303 -13.78 -19.14 2.36
C TRP A 303 -14.58 -20.44 2.57
N SER A 304 -14.11 -21.55 2.00
CA SER A 304 -14.75 -22.86 2.20
C SER A 304 -14.79 -23.21 3.69
N GLY A 305 -15.95 -23.67 4.16
CA GLY A 305 -16.18 -24.00 5.57
C GLY A 305 -17.36 -23.23 6.19
N PRO A 306 -17.42 -23.06 7.52
CA PRO A 306 -18.57 -22.45 8.21
C PRO A 306 -18.96 -21.06 7.73
N ALA A 307 -18.00 -20.28 7.19
CA ALA A 307 -18.27 -18.96 6.62
C ALA A 307 -19.14 -19.01 5.36
N GLU A 308 -19.21 -20.14 4.66
CA GLU A 308 -20.08 -20.33 3.48
C GLU A 308 -21.56 -20.43 3.88
N GLU A 309 -21.85 -20.93 5.06
CA GLU A 309 -23.22 -21.04 5.57
C GLU A 309 -23.81 -19.68 5.99
N ALA A 310 -22.93 -18.70 6.20
CA ALA A 310 -23.27 -17.36 6.68
C ALA A 310 -23.75 -16.40 5.58
N ILE A 311 -24.06 -16.84 4.35
CA ILE A 311 -24.46 -15.93 3.27
C ILE A 311 -25.93 -16.05 2.93
N ASN A 312 -26.61 -14.91 2.94
CA ASN A 312 -27.96 -14.82 2.41
C ASN A 312 -27.91 -14.46 0.90
N TRP A 313 -28.05 -15.46 0.04
CA TRP A 313 -27.98 -15.29 -1.42
C TRP A 313 -29.13 -14.43 -1.98
N HIS A 314 -30.32 -14.42 -1.36
CA HIS A 314 -31.38 -13.48 -1.72
C HIS A 314 -30.99 -12.04 -1.38
N GLY A 315 -30.26 -11.84 -0.27
CA GLY A 315 -29.68 -10.54 0.07
C GLY A 315 -28.63 -10.11 -0.95
N VAL A 316 -27.76 -11.02 -1.41
CA VAL A 316 -26.83 -10.75 -2.52
C VAL A 316 -27.57 -10.29 -3.76
N GLN A 317 -28.62 -11.03 -4.17
CA GLN A 317 -29.43 -10.66 -5.33
C GLN A 317 -30.07 -9.28 -5.19
N ALA A 318 -30.58 -8.95 -4.00
CA ALA A 318 -31.15 -7.64 -3.73
C ALA A 318 -30.10 -6.50 -3.87
N LEU A 319 -28.88 -6.71 -3.34
CA LEU A 319 -27.78 -5.75 -3.46
C LEU A 319 -27.34 -5.57 -4.93
N LEU A 320 -27.22 -6.66 -5.70
CA LEU A 320 -26.89 -6.61 -7.13
C LEU A 320 -27.97 -5.85 -7.92
N THR A 321 -29.23 -6.09 -7.64
CA THR A 321 -30.36 -5.40 -8.27
C THR A 321 -30.33 -3.90 -7.96
N ALA A 322 -30.11 -3.52 -6.70
CA ALA A 322 -30.02 -2.12 -6.30
C ALA A 322 -28.85 -1.39 -6.97
N ALA A 323 -27.71 -2.07 -7.11
CA ALA A 323 -26.52 -1.54 -7.75
C ALA A 323 -26.66 -1.48 -9.29
N GLY A 324 -27.50 -2.30 -9.89
CA GLY A 324 -27.49 -2.57 -11.33
C GLY A 324 -26.15 -3.22 -11.77
N ALA A 325 -25.53 -4.00 -10.89
CA ALA A 325 -24.17 -4.52 -11.03
C ALA A 325 -24.16 -6.05 -11.21
N CYS A 326 -23.06 -6.58 -11.76
CA CYS A 326 -22.83 -8.02 -11.80
C CYS A 326 -22.08 -8.51 -10.55
N LEU A 327 -22.07 -9.83 -10.32
CA LEU A 327 -21.33 -10.47 -9.23
C LEU A 327 -19.95 -10.94 -9.71
N ARG A 328 -18.90 -10.58 -8.97
CA ARG A 328 -17.63 -11.31 -8.93
C ARG A 328 -17.59 -12.13 -7.64
N LEU A 329 -17.33 -13.43 -7.78
CA LEU A 329 -17.26 -14.37 -6.68
C LEU A 329 -15.89 -15.02 -6.62
N ASP A 330 -15.15 -14.83 -5.53
CA ASP A 330 -13.91 -15.53 -5.26
C ASP A 330 -14.19 -16.67 -4.28
N PHE A 331 -13.99 -17.92 -4.73
CA PHE A 331 -14.09 -19.13 -3.92
C PHE A 331 -12.70 -19.52 -3.43
N CYS A 332 -12.46 -19.32 -2.13
CA CYS A 332 -11.19 -19.64 -1.47
C CYS A 332 -11.28 -21.01 -0.79
N HIS A 333 -10.34 -21.90 -1.08
CA HIS A 333 -10.32 -23.27 -0.57
C HIS A 333 -8.90 -23.68 -0.15
N SER A 334 -8.80 -24.64 0.76
CA SER A 334 -7.53 -25.23 1.20
C SER A 334 -7.12 -26.45 0.36
N ASP A 335 -8.12 -27.14 -0.22
CA ASP A 335 -7.93 -28.38 -0.97
C ASP A 335 -7.97 -28.10 -2.48
N GLY A 336 -7.35 -28.95 -3.29
CA GLY A 336 -7.37 -28.80 -4.74
C GLY A 336 -8.79 -28.84 -5.31
N LEU A 337 -9.15 -27.91 -6.18
CA LEU A 337 -10.42 -27.89 -6.90
C LEU A 337 -10.29 -28.63 -8.23
N GLY A 338 -11.27 -29.51 -8.55
CA GLY A 338 -11.26 -30.37 -9.74
C GLY A 338 -10.59 -31.73 -9.52
N GLU A 339 -10.25 -32.06 -8.30
CA GLU A 339 -9.57 -33.29 -7.91
C GLU A 339 -10.52 -34.37 -7.32
N GLY A 340 -11.83 -34.06 -7.28
CA GLY A 340 -12.86 -34.96 -6.73
C GLY A 340 -13.00 -34.93 -5.22
N GLY A 341 -12.40 -33.90 -4.56
CA GLY A 341 -12.37 -33.76 -3.11
C GLY A 341 -13.55 -32.95 -2.51
N PRO A 342 -13.49 -32.63 -1.21
CA PRO A 342 -14.54 -31.89 -0.52
C PRO A 342 -14.78 -30.48 -1.11
N ALA A 343 -13.75 -29.83 -1.65
CA ALA A 343 -13.86 -28.53 -2.30
C ALA A 343 -14.78 -28.58 -3.53
N ASP A 344 -14.74 -29.67 -4.32
CA ASP A 344 -15.61 -29.88 -5.47
C ASP A 344 -17.08 -30.02 -5.07
N ALA A 345 -17.35 -30.74 -3.98
CA ALA A 345 -18.70 -30.90 -3.45
C ALA A 345 -19.25 -29.56 -2.93
N SER A 346 -18.45 -28.81 -2.19
CA SER A 346 -18.81 -27.45 -1.71
C SER A 346 -19.08 -26.50 -2.88
N CYS A 347 -18.24 -26.51 -3.91
CA CYS A 347 -18.43 -25.66 -5.10
C CYS A 347 -19.72 -26.00 -5.88
N ARG A 348 -20.06 -27.30 -6.02
CA ARG A 348 -21.34 -27.73 -6.64
C ARG A 348 -22.55 -27.34 -5.78
N ALA A 349 -22.46 -27.49 -4.45
CA ALA A 349 -23.51 -27.05 -3.54
C ALA A 349 -23.69 -25.52 -3.61
N LEU A 350 -22.61 -24.77 -3.70
CA LEU A 350 -22.64 -23.33 -3.93
C LEU A 350 -23.39 -22.97 -5.22
N ALA A 351 -23.10 -23.65 -6.33
CA ALA A 351 -23.81 -23.42 -7.59
C ALA A 351 -25.32 -23.66 -7.48
N GLN A 352 -25.73 -24.68 -6.72
CA GLN A 352 -27.16 -24.92 -6.45
C GLN A 352 -27.82 -23.81 -5.63
N LYS A 353 -27.12 -23.32 -4.57
CA LYS A 353 -27.61 -22.19 -3.74
C LYS A 353 -27.76 -20.92 -4.58
N LEU A 354 -26.78 -20.63 -5.44
CA LEU A 354 -26.81 -19.48 -6.37
C LEU A 354 -27.98 -19.58 -7.36
N ALA A 355 -28.17 -20.75 -7.96
CA ALA A 355 -29.28 -20.99 -8.88
C ALA A 355 -30.65 -20.81 -8.19
N HIS A 356 -30.80 -21.33 -6.96
CA HIS A 356 -32.03 -21.17 -6.17
C HIS A 356 -32.33 -19.69 -5.87
N ALA A 357 -31.31 -18.88 -5.62
CA ALA A 357 -31.44 -17.44 -5.39
C ALA A 357 -31.50 -16.60 -6.67
N ASN A 358 -31.46 -17.23 -7.84
CA ASN A 358 -31.38 -16.58 -9.15
C ASN A 358 -30.19 -15.62 -9.29
N VAL A 359 -29.03 -16.02 -8.73
CA VAL A 359 -27.76 -15.29 -8.79
C VAL A 359 -26.83 -16.01 -9.77
N ILE A 360 -26.37 -15.30 -10.79
CA ILE A 360 -25.38 -15.81 -11.75
C ILE A 360 -24.13 -14.94 -11.63
N PRO A 361 -22.99 -15.49 -11.18
CA PRO A 361 -21.75 -14.72 -11.15
C PRO A 361 -21.26 -14.46 -12.58
N ALA A 362 -20.98 -13.21 -12.91
CA ALA A 362 -20.32 -12.88 -14.17
C ALA A 362 -18.84 -13.29 -14.17
N PHE A 363 -18.23 -13.29 -12.98
CA PHE A 363 -16.83 -13.65 -12.74
C PHE A 363 -16.78 -14.60 -11.55
N ILE A 364 -16.12 -15.74 -11.70
CA ILE A 364 -15.84 -16.67 -10.60
C ILE A 364 -14.39 -17.09 -10.62
N ALA A 365 -13.72 -17.06 -9.47
CA ALA A 365 -12.33 -17.46 -9.31
C ALA A 365 -12.19 -18.54 -8.25
N ALA A 366 -11.35 -19.55 -8.52
CA ALA A 366 -10.84 -20.46 -7.51
C ALA A 366 -9.51 -19.92 -6.95
N LEU A 367 -9.39 -19.82 -5.63
CA LEU A 367 -8.21 -19.21 -5.00
C LEU A 367 -7.71 -20.08 -3.82
N PRO A 368 -6.41 -20.47 -3.79
CA PRO A 368 -5.47 -20.32 -4.91
C PRO A 368 -5.86 -21.17 -6.12
N CYS A 369 -5.46 -20.73 -7.31
CA CYS A 369 -5.72 -21.53 -8.52
C CYS A 369 -4.84 -22.78 -8.55
N GLY A 370 -5.41 -23.87 -9.09
CA GLY A 370 -4.72 -25.13 -9.35
C GLY A 370 -4.95 -25.61 -10.78
N PRO A 371 -4.18 -26.61 -11.26
CA PRO A 371 -4.22 -27.05 -12.66
C PRO A 371 -5.60 -27.47 -13.18
N GLN A 372 -6.42 -28.06 -12.32
CA GLN A 372 -7.75 -28.59 -12.68
C GLN A 372 -8.89 -27.58 -12.40
N ALA A 373 -8.62 -26.53 -11.60
CA ALA A 373 -9.64 -25.64 -11.09
C ALA A 373 -10.42 -24.92 -12.20
N ALA A 374 -9.74 -24.40 -13.21
CA ALA A 374 -10.39 -23.69 -14.31
C ALA A 374 -11.31 -24.60 -15.13
N VAL A 375 -10.88 -25.84 -15.40
CA VAL A 375 -11.68 -26.84 -16.13
C VAL A 375 -12.93 -27.19 -15.33
N PHE A 376 -12.78 -27.43 -14.04
CA PHE A 376 -13.89 -27.74 -13.15
C PHE A 376 -14.90 -26.60 -13.07
N LEU A 377 -14.42 -25.36 -12.86
CA LEU A 377 -15.29 -24.20 -12.78
C LEU A 377 -16.08 -23.96 -14.08
N ARG A 378 -15.49 -24.19 -15.26
CA ARG A 378 -16.21 -24.08 -16.54
C ARG A 378 -17.36 -25.08 -16.66
N GLN A 379 -17.23 -26.28 -16.06
CA GLN A 379 -18.31 -27.27 -16.02
C GLN A 379 -19.44 -26.84 -15.08
N VAL A 380 -19.09 -26.23 -13.93
CA VAL A 380 -20.06 -25.86 -12.90
C VAL A 380 -20.72 -24.49 -13.21
N PHE A 381 -19.97 -23.56 -13.82
CA PHE A 381 -20.40 -22.20 -14.15
C PHE A 381 -20.14 -21.86 -15.62
N PRO A 382 -20.87 -22.47 -16.56
CA PRO A 382 -20.55 -22.39 -17.99
C PRO A 382 -20.72 -21.00 -18.61
N THR A 383 -21.45 -20.09 -17.96
CA THR A 383 -21.70 -18.72 -18.44
C THR A 383 -20.81 -17.66 -17.79
N SER A 384 -19.99 -18.06 -16.82
CA SER A 384 -19.11 -17.14 -16.09
C SER A 384 -17.73 -17.06 -16.72
N ALA A 385 -17.10 -15.90 -16.65
CA ALA A 385 -15.67 -15.80 -16.87
C ALA A 385 -14.93 -16.45 -15.67
N ILE A 386 -13.97 -17.32 -15.98
CA ILE A 386 -13.28 -18.15 -15.00
C ILE A 386 -11.95 -17.49 -14.64
N GLY A 387 -11.73 -17.30 -13.35
CA GLY A 387 -10.53 -16.70 -12.81
C GLY A 387 -9.70 -17.63 -11.95
N GLY A 388 -8.48 -17.17 -11.72
CA GLY A 388 -7.52 -17.76 -10.80
C GLY A 388 -6.69 -16.72 -10.09
N GLY A 389 -5.61 -17.14 -9.47
CA GLY A 389 -4.70 -16.27 -8.73
C GLY A 389 -4.61 -16.62 -7.25
N THR A 390 -4.60 -15.61 -6.39
CA THR A 390 -4.48 -15.79 -4.94
C THR A 390 -5.39 -14.83 -4.19
N PRO A 391 -5.96 -15.24 -3.03
CA PRO A 391 -6.68 -14.32 -2.15
C PRO A 391 -5.75 -13.39 -1.35
N HIS A 392 -4.45 -13.53 -1.53
CA HIS A 392 -3.39 -12.83 -0.82
C HIS A 392 -2.68 -11.80 -1.70
N PHE A 393 -1.43 -11.46 -1.35
CA PHE A 393 -0.63 -10.43 -1.99
C PHE A 393 0.01 -10.90 -3.30
N PHE A 394 0.55 -9.96 -4.07
CA PHE A 394 1.25 -10.26 -5.32
C PHE A 394 2.42 -11.25 -5.11
N ALA A 395 3.10 -11.21 -3.97
CA ALA A 395 4.16 -12.15 -3.63
C ALA A 395 3.76 -13.63 -3.78
N GLN A 396 2.52 -13.98 -3.40
CA GLN A 396 2.01 -15.33 -3.52
C GLN A 396 1.69 -15.66 -4.99
N LEU A 397 1.06 -14.73 -5.71
CA LEU A 397 0.80 -14.90 -7.14
C LEU A 397 2.11 -15.08 -7.93
N ASN A 398 3.11 -14.27 -7.61
CA ASN A 398 4.41 -14.28 -8.28
C ASN A 398 5.20 -15.59 -8.11
N ARG A 399 4.81 -16.41 -7.13
CA ARG A 399 5.38 -17.75 -6.84
C ARG A 399 4.52 -18.88 -7.38
N LEU A 400 3.31 -18.61 -7.87
CA LEU A 400 2.48 -19.64 -8.47
C LEU A 400 3.04 -20.04 -9.83
N GLU A 401 3.11 -21.34 -10.06
CA GLU A 401 3.31 -21.87 -11.39
C GLU A 401 2.02 -21.66 -12.19
N GLY A 402 2.13 -21.32 -13.49
CA GLY A 402 0.97 -21.07 -14.32
C GLY A 402 0.06 -22.30 -14.38
N SER A 403 -1.18 -22.12 -13.95
CA SER A 403 -2.26 -23.03 -14.27
C SER A 403 -2.72 -22.75 -15.69
N GLY A 404 -3.41 -23.27 -16.42
CA GLY A 404 -3.89 -22.94 -17.77
C GLY A 404 -5.41 -22.82 -17.77
N GLY A 405 -5.96 -22.00 -18.63
CA GLY A 405 -7.39 -21.99 -18.90
C GLY A 405 -8.21 -20.94 -18.18
N GLU A 406 -7.61 -20.07 -17.35
CA GLU A 406 -8.29 -18.92 -16.76
C GLU A 406 -8.45 -17.79 -17.78
N ASP A 407 -9.57 -17.06 -17.69
CA ASP A 407 -9.81 -15.85 -18.47
C ASP A 407 -9.16 -14.63 -17.78
N PHE A 408 -9.10 -14.65 -16.44
CA PHE A 408 -8.47 -13.59 -15.65
C PHE A 408 -7.69 -14.15 -14.45
N MET A 409 -6.75 -13.34 -13.96
CA MET A 409 -5.97 -13.60 -12.75
C MET A 409 -6.13 -12.47 -11.75
N GLY A 410 -6.07 -12.80 -10.44
CA GLY A 410 -6.26 -11.81 -9.39
C GLY A 410 -5.33 -11.95 -8.19
N PHE A 411 -5.14 -10.82 -7.49
CA PHE A 411 -4.46 -10.73 -6.21
C PHE A 411 -4.96 -9.51 -5.44
N THR A 412 -4.65 -9.42 -4.14
CA THR A 412 -5.02 -8.28 -3.29
C THR A 412 -3.83 -7.35 -3.06
N VAL A 413 -4.10 -6.10 -2.70
CA VAL A 413 -3.09 -5.10 -2.37
C VAL A 413 -3.26 -4.65 -0.91
N CYS A 414 -2.15 -4.66 -0.17
CA CYS A 414 -2.05 -4.16 1.19
C CYS A 414 -0.67 -3.50 1.37
N PRO A 415 -0.59 -2.18 1.54
CA PRO A 415 0.69 -1.48 1.66
C PRO A 415 1.35 -1.58 3.04
N ILE A 416 0.65 -2.09 4.07
CA ILE A 416 1.17 -2.19 5.45
C ILE A 416 1.74 -3.56 5.81
N VAL A 417 2.18 -4.35 4.83
CA VAL A 417 2.76 -5.68 5.09
C VAL A 417 4.05 -5.58 5.91
N HIS A 418 4.90 -4.59 5.63
CA HIS A 418 6.24 -4.48 6.21
C HIS A 418 6.51 -3.20 7.01
N GLY A 419 5.59 -2.29 7.05
CA GLY A 419 5.71 -1.03 7.76
C GLY A 419 4.43 -0.22 7.67
N THR A 420 4.23 0.69 8.60
CA THR A 420 3.01 1.50 8.71
C THR A 420 3.26 2.99 8.54
N ASP A 421 4.51 3.40 8.27
CA ASP A 421 4.77 4.83 8.09
C ASP A 421 4.01 5.42 6.88
N ASP A 422 3.53 6.64 7.05
CA ASP A 422 2.65 7.30 6.07
C ASP A 422 3.31 7.44 4.69
N ASP A 423 4.60 7.73 4.66
CA ASP A 423 5.35 7.90 3.41
C ASP A 423 5.49 6.56 2.67
N ALA A 424 5.76 5.45 3.37
CA ALA A 424 5.86 4.12 2.77
C ALA A 424 4.52 3.68 2.18
N VAL A 425 3.41 3.88 2.90
CA VAL A 425 2.05 3.54 2.42
C VAL A 425 1.69 4.31 1.15
N MET A 426 1.96 5.62 1.11
CA MET A 426 1.69 6.44 -0.08
C MET A 426 2.65 6.13 -1.24
N LYS A 427 3.93 5.94 -0.98
CA LYS A 427 4.92 5.56 -2.00
C LYS A 427 4.65 4.16 -2.55
N GLY A 428 4.08 3.26 -1.75
CA GLY A 428 3.70 1.90 -2.16
C GLY A 428 2.83 1.85 -3.41
N LEU A 429 2.04 2.90 -3.68
CA LEU A 429 1.26 3.07 -4.91
C LEU A 429 2.09 2.97 -6.20
N GLN A 430 3.39 3.30 -6.13
CA GLN A 430 4.30 3.25 -7.27
C GLN A 430 4.71 1.81 -7.66
N SER A 431 4.46 0.82 -6.81
CA SER A 431 4.83 -0.59 -7.06
C SER A 431 3.90 -1.29 -8.07
N MET A 432 2.64 -0.87 -8.17
CA MET A 432 1.62 -1.56 -8.97
C MET A 432 1.98 -1.73 -10.46
N PRO A 433 2.50 -0.72 -11.17
CA PRO A 433 2.90 -0.91 -12.57
C PRO A 433 3.93 -2.01 -12.77
N SER A 434 4.94 -2.09 -11.90
CA SER A 434 5.98 -3.14 -11.95
C SER A 434 5.42 -4.53 -11.64
N MET A 435 4.51 -4.63 -10.65
CA MET A 435 3.82 -5.89 -10.34
C MET A 435 3.04 -6.40 -11.55
N LEU A 436 2.22 -5.54 -12.17
CA LEU A 436 1.38 -5.92 -13.31
C LEU A 436 2.21 -6.20 -14.57
N GLN A 437 3.32 -5.48 -14.78
CA GLN A 437 4.26 -5.78 -15.86
C GLN A 437 4.83 -7.20 -15.69
N THR A 438 5.33 -7.54 -14.51
CA THR A 438 5.85 -8.88 -14.21
C THR A 438 4.76 -9.95 -14.34
N ALA A 439 3.56 -9.68 -13.83
CA ALA A 439 2.43 -10.57 -13.92
C ALA A 439 2.07 -10.93 -15.37
N ARG A 440 2.05 -9.93 -16.27
CA ARG A 440 1.76 -10.17 -17.70
C ARG A 440 2.84 -10.98 -18.41
N LEU A 441 4.10 -10.84 -18.01
CA LEU A 441 5.18 -11.66 -18.57
C LEU A 441 5.04 -13.13 -18.16
N ARG A 442 4.60 -13.39 -16.92
CA ARG A 442 4.41 -14.75 -16.40
C ARG A 442 3.10 -15.40 -16.87
N HIS A 443 2.04 -14.62 -16.98
CA HIS A 443 0.69 -15.07 -17.35
C HIS A 443 0.17 -14.24 -18.53
N PRO A 444 0.71 -14.43 -19.75
CA PRO A 444 0.30 -13.69 -20.93
C PRO A 444 -1.16 -13.95 -21.29
N HIS A 445 -1.79 -12.98 -21.96
CA HIS A 445 -3.17 -13.09 -22.46
C HIS A 445 -4.26 -13.26 -21.40
N ARG A 446 -4.03 -12.81 -20.15
CA ARG A 446 -5.02 -12.81 -19.08
C ARG A 446 -5.48 -11.38 -18.77
N ASP A 447 -6.75 -11.24 -18.42
CA ASP A 447 -7.24 -10.04 -17.77
C ASP A 447 -6.75 -10.00 -16.32
N TRP A 448 -6.54 -8.79 -15.81
CA TRP A 448 -6.03 -8.58 -14.45
C TRP A 448 -7.10 -7.93 -13.58
N HIS A 449 -7.51 -8.66 -12.54
CA HIS A 449 -8.46 -8.21 -11.54
C HIS A 449 -7.74 -8.01 -10.21
N VAL A 450 -7.59 -6.76 -9.77
CA VAL A 450 -6.90 -6.42 -8.52
C VAL A 450 -7.91 -6.12 -7.42
N GLY A 451 -7.69 -6.67 -6.24
CA GLY A 451 -8.51 -6.41 -5.06
C GLY A 451 -9.25 -7.63 -4.50
N PRO A 452 -10.02 -7.40 -3.42
CA PRO A 452 -10.33 -6.13 -2.75
C PRO A 452 -9.08 -5.45 -2.21
N SER A 453 -8.91 -4.17 -2.57
CA SER A 453 -7.75 -3.36 -2.19
C SER A 453 -8.12 -2.45 -1.02
N ARG A 454 -7.28 -2.43 0.00
CA ARG A 454 -7.41 -1.57 1.18
C ARG A 454 -6.04 -1.35 1.82
N ILE A 455 -5.93 -0.39 2.74
CA ILE A 455 -4.69 -0.12 3.48
C ILE A 455 -4.36 -1.31 4.38
N SER A 456 -5.33 -1.81 5.13
CA SER A 456 -5.20 -2.97 6.02
C SER A 456 -5.06 -4.29 5.27
N ALA A 457 -4.58 -5.32 5.95
CA ALA A 457 -4.48 -6.66 5.41
C ALA A 457 -5.83 -7.39 5.48
N ARG A 458 -6.30 -7.92 4.35
CA ARG A 458 -7.52 -8.72 4.30
C ARG A 458 -7.33 -10.13 4.85
N ALA A 459 -6.25 -10.77 4.46
CA ALA A 459 -5.85 -12.10 4.92
C ALA A 459 -4.32 -12.19 4.84
N SER A 460 -3.71 -12.79 5.86
CA SER A 460 -2.27 -13.07 5.84
C SER A 460 -2.02 -14.49 5.34
N PRO A 461 -1.10 -14.68 4.37
CA PRO A 461 -0.66 -16.01 3.98
C PRO A 461 0.32 -16.64 4.97
N LEU A 462 0.71 -15.91 6.02
CA LEU A 462 1.82 -16.23 6.92
C LEU A 462 1.37 -16.61 8.33
N GLY A 463 0.07 -16.80 8.54
CA GLY A 463 -0.50 -17.16 9.86
C GLY A 463 -1.53 -16.15 10.36
N SER A 464 -1.72 -16.08 11.68
CA SER A 464 -2.67 -15.16 12.29
C SER A 464 -2.25 -13.70 12.07
N GLN A 465 -3.24 -12.84 11.80
CA GLN A 465 -3.00 -11.41 11.72
C GLN A 465 -2.96 -10.80 13.11
N PRO A 466 -2.15 -9.74 13.31
CA PRO A 466 -2.22 -8.94 14.52
C PRO A 466 -3.63 -8.38 14.73
N SER A 467 -4.10 -8.40 15.97
CA SER A 467 -5.36 -7.75 16.33
C SER A 467 -5.20 -6.23 16.18
N SER A 468 -6.24 -5.59 15.67
CA SER A 468 -6.32 -4.12 15.61
C SER A 468 -7.32 -3.63 16.66
N ASP A 469 -6.96 -2.57 17.37
CA ASP A 469 -7.89 -1.81 18.22
C ASP A 469 -8.65 -0.72 17.45
N GLY A 470 -8.38 -0.60 16.14
CA GLY A 470 -8.95 0.42 15.29
C GLY A 470 -8.42 1.84 15.54
N HIS A 471 -7.43 2.01 16.43
CA HIS A 471 -6.88 3.32 16.82
C HIS A 471 -5.41 3.46 16.47
N ARG A 472 -4.66 2.37 16.39
CA ARG A 472 -3.21 2.36 16.11
C ARG A 472 -2.91 1.77 14.75
N ARG A 473 -1.78 2.22 14.19
CA ARG A 473 -1.19 1.70 12.93
C ARG A 473 -0.36 0.48 13.26
N ILE A 474 -0.82 -0.69 12.86
CA ILE A 474 -0.17 -1.98 13.15
C ILE A 474 0.13 -2.69 11.84
N PRO A 475 1.40 -3.07 11.57
CA PRO A 475 1.75 -3.82 10.37
C PRO A 475 0.93 -5.11 10.24
N LEU A 476 0.46 -5.44 9.05
CA LEU A 476 -0.36 -6.63 8.75
C LEU A 476 -1.71 -6.71 9.48
N ALA A 477 -2.13 -5.69 10.23
CA ALA A 477 -3.41 -5.73 10.93
C ALA A 477 -4.60 -5.78 9.95
N SER A 478 -5.71 -6.35 10.43
CA SER A 478 -6.95 -6.48 9.65
C SER A 478 -7.71 -5.16 9.50
N SER A 479 -7.35 -4.12 10.26
CA SER A 479 -7.92 -2.78 10.20
C SER A 479 -6.82 -1.73 10.35
N ASP A 480 -6.95 -0.63 9.60
CA ASP A 480 -6.05 0.53 9.69
C ASP A 480 -6.89 1.81 9.83
N PRO A 481 -6.70 2.59 10.91
CA PRO A 481 -7.54 3.76 11.17
C PRO A 481 -7.53 4.80 10.06
N ARG A 482 -6.44 4.89 9.29
CA ARG A 482 -6.29 5.85 8.18
C ARG A 482 -7.30 5.65 7.06
N SER A 483 -7.90 4.47 6.94
CA SER A 483 -9.00 4.20 6.01
C SER A 483 -10.20 5.12 6.25
N ARG A 484 -10.38 5.63 7.48
CA ARG A 484 -11.49 6.50 7.88
C ARG A 484 -11.19 8.00 7.75
N GLY A 485 -9.94 8.37 7.43
CA GLY A 485 -9.50 9.75 7.29
C GLY A 485 -9.28 10.19 5.84
N LEU A 486 -8.91 11.46 5.68
CA LEU A 486 -8.52 12.03 4.39
C LEU A 486 -7.30 11.32 3.78
N PHE A 487 -6.41 10.78 4.62
CA PHE A 487 -5.33 9.90 4.18
C PHE A 487 -5.85 8.76 3.32
N GLY A 488 -6.88 8.03 3.79
CA GLY A 488 -7.49 6.94 3.05
C GLY A 488 -8.10 7.39 1.72
N ALA A 489 -8.80 8.53 1.72
CA ALA A 489 -9.38 9.11 0.51
C ALA A 489 -8.31 9.50 -0.53
N ALA A 490 -7.21 10.12 -0.08
CA ALA A 490 -6.07 10.44 -0.93
C ALA A 490 -5.41 9.17 -1.49
N TRP A 491 -5.21 8.16 -0.63
CA TRP A 491 -4.66 6.87 -1.03
C TRP A 491 -5.53 6.20 -2.11
N PHE A 492 -6.87 6.25 -2.01
CA PHE A 492 -7.75 5.64 -3.01
C PHE A 492 -7.67 6.33 -4.36
N ILE A 493 -7.58 7.66 -4.43
CA ILE A 493 -7.32 8.35 -5.71
C ILE A 493 -5.99 7.89 -6.29
N GLY A 494 -4.94 7.82 -5.47
CA GLY A 494 -3.63 7.30 -5.87
C GLY A 494 -3.68 5.86 -6.36
N HIS A 495 -4.48 5.01 -5.70
CA HIS A 495 -4.63 3.61 -6.03
C HIS A 495 -5.37 3.41 -7.37
N ILE A 496 -6.44 4.15 -7.62
CA ILE A 496 -7.14 4.14 -8.91
C ILE A 496 -6.20 4.64 -10.02
N ALA A 497 -5.47 5.74 -9.79
CA ALA A 497 -4.48 6.26 -10.74
C ALA A 497 -3.38 5.23 -11.05
N ALA A 498 -2.85 4.54 -10.04
CA ALA A 498 -1.85 3.48 -10.22
C ALA A 498 -2.42 2.29 -11.01
N ALA A 499 -3.68 1.91 -10.75
CA ALA A 499 -4.36 0.84 -11.47
C ALA A 499 -4.61 1.19 -12.94
N LEU A 500 -4.99 2.43 -13.25
CA LEU A 500 -5.13 2.92 -14.63
C LEU A 500 -3.78 2.87 -15.36
N LYS A 501 -2.72 3.40 -14.76
CA LYS A 501 -1.35 3.35 -15.29
C LYS A 501 -0.87 1.91 -15.50
N ALA A 502 -1.21 1.02 -14.58
CA ALA A 502 -0.89 -0.40 -14.69
C ALA A 502 -1.82 -1.17 -15.65
N LYS A 503 -2.81 -0.50 -16.27
CA LYS A 503 -3.81 -1.10 -17.18
C LYS A 503 -4.54 -2.29 -16.54
N VAL A 504 -4.95 -2.14 -15.28
CA VAL A 504 -5.77 -3.13 -14.58
C VAL A 504 -7.14 -3.23 -15.28
N ASN A 505 -7.62 -4.44 -15.54
CA ASN A 505 -8.90 -4.63 -16.24
C ASN A 505 -10.09 -4.41 -15.29
N ARG A 506 -9.97 -4.84 -14.02
CA ARG A 506 -10.99 -4.59 -12.98
C ARG A 506 -10.32 -4.34 -11.64
N LEU A 507 -10.80 -3.33 -10.94
CA LEU A 507 -10.32 -2.94 -9.62
C LEU A 507 -11.44 -3.06 -8.62
N THR A 508 -11.28 -3.92 -7.62
CA THR A 508 -12.20 -3.95 -6.47
C THR A 508 -11.68 -3.04 -5.38
N LEU A 509 -12.48 -2.05 -5.06
CA LEU A 509 -12.29 -1.08 -3.99
C LEU A 509 -12.74 -1.68 -2.64
N PRO A 510 -12.59 -0.98 -1.51
CA PRO A 510 -12.91 -1.55 -0.19
C PRO A 510 -14.39 -1.94 -0.06
N SER A 511 -14.70 -2.51 1.08
CA SER A 511 -16.06 -2.86 1.45
C SER A 511 -16.93 -1.60 1.58
N LEU A 512 -18.23 -1.76 1.26
CA LEU A 512 -19.21 -0.72 1.48
C LEU A 512 -19.32 -0.33 2.97
N ALA A 513 -19.26 -1.31 3.87
CA ALA A 513 -19.37 -1.08 5.30
C ALA A 513 -18.37 -1.91 6.09
N GLY A 514 -18.05 -1.47 7.29
CA GLY A 514 -17.13 -2.12 8.22
C GLY A 514 -16.04 -1.18 8.72
N GLU A 515 -15.09 -1.71 9.50
CA GLU A 515 -14.01 -0.90 10.10
C GLU A 515 -13.16 -0.16 9.05
N ASP A 516 -12.87 -0.81 7.93
CA ASP A 516 -12.14 -0.22 6.78
C ASP A 516 -13.07 0.02 5.59
N GLY A 517 -14.37 0.10 5.84
CA GLY A 517 -15.39 0.32 4.82
C GLY A 517 -15.52 1.79 4.40
N LEU A 518 -16.30 2.00 3.36
CA LEU A 518 -16.70 3.34 2.92
C LEU A 518 -17.68 3.99 3.91
N PHE A 519 -18.41 3.16 4.66
CA PHE A 519 -19.18 3.55 5.81
C PHE A 519 -18.69 2.80 7.05
N THR A 520 -18.54 3.51 8.15
CA THR A 520 -18.09 2.98 9.44
C THR A 520 -19.15 3.20 10.51
N LEU A 521 -19.23 2.29 11.45
CA LEU A 521 -20.17 2.41 12.57
C LEU A 521 -19.52 3.26 13.67
N VAL A 522 -20.12 4.43 13.96
CA VAL A 522 -19.69 5.34 15.01
C VAL A 522 -20.90 5.60 15.92
N ASP A 523 -20.76 5.29 17.20
CA ASP A 523 -21.83 5.47 18.20
C ASP A 523 -23.18 4.85 17.79
N GLY A 524 -23.13 3.68 17.14
CA GLY A 524 -24.33 2.96 16.67
C GLY A 524 -24.97 3.49 15.38
N ALA A 525 -24.38 4.50 14.73
CA ALA A 525 -24.83 5.03 13.44
C ALA A 525 -23.78 4.85 12.34
N TRP A 526 -24.24 4.51 11.13
CA TRP A 526 -23.36 4.43 9.97
C TRP A 526 -22.99 5.83 9.47
N GLN A 527 -21.71 6.10 9.43
CA GLN A 527 -21.16 7.37 8.95
C GLN A 527 -20.30 7.15 7.71
N MET A 528 -20.46 8.06 6.77
CA MET A 528 -19.67 8.10 5.54
C MET A 528 -18.21 8.48 5.86
N THR A 529 -17.25 7.85 5.20
CA THR A 529 -15.82 8.23 5.27
C THR A 529 -15.46 9.22 4.16
N PRO A 530 -14.33 9.93 4.25
CA PRO A 530 -13.84 10.78 3.15
C PRO A 530 -13.64 10.01 1.83
N ALA A 531 -13.25 8.72 1.91
CA ALA A 531 -13.14 7.85 0.74
C ALA A 531 -14.48 7.64 0.03
N ALA A 532 -15.56 7.49 0.80
CA ALA A 532 -16.91 7.40 0.24
C ALA A 532 -17.32 8.70 -0.47
N ALA A 533 -16.93 9.86 0.05
CA ALA A 533 -17.19 11.15 -0.61
C ALA A 533 -16.47 11.27 -1.95
N VAL A 534 -15.28 10.67 -2.10
CA VAL A 534 -14.56 10.57 -3.38
C VAL A 534 -15.29 9.67 -4.35
N LEU A 535 -15.66 8.46 -3.93
CA LEU A 535 -16.31 7.47 -4.79
C LEU A 535 -17.71 7.93 -5.22
N GLN A 536 -18.42 8.67 -4.36
CA GLN A 536 -19.69 9.32 -4.71
C GLN A 536 -19.55 10.28 -5.91
N VAL A 537 -18.36 10.86 -6.11
CA VAL A 537 -18.09 11.73 -7.24
C VAL A 537 -17.73 10.93 -8.48
N CYS A 538 -16.80 9.95 -8.39
CA CYS A 538 -16.23 9.32 -9.58
C CYS A 538 -17.00 8.07 -10.07
N LEU A 539 -17.72 7.35 -9.24
CA LEU A 539 -18.48 6.16 -9.69
C LEU A 539 -19.64 6.48 -10.67
N PRO A 540 -20.32 7.65 -10.59
CA PRO A 540 -21.32 8.03 -11.58
C PRO A 540 -20.76 8.45 -12.96
N TRP A 541 -19.44 8.59 -13.12
CA TRP A 541 -18.85 8.93 -14.42
C TRP A 541 -19.06 7.79 -15.43
N GLU A 542 -18.99 8.12 -16.71
CA GLU A 542 -19.09 7.11 -17.78
C GLU A 542 -17.77 6.39 -18.00
N ASN A 543 -16.66 7.11 -17.81
CA ASN A 543 -15.31 6.57 -17.96
C ASN A 543 -14.32 7.14 -16.96
N LEU A 544 -13.15 6.52 -16.94
CA LEU A 544 -11.97 6.92 -16.19
C LEU A 544 -10.80 7.08 -17.16
N GLU A 545 -9.94 8.04 -16.89
CA GLU A 545 -8.78 8.36 -17.69
C GLU A 545 -7.53 8.48 -16.83
N GLU A 546 -6.43 7.93 -17.34
CA GLU A 546 -5.11 8.17 -16.75
C GLU A 546 -4.71 9.61 -17.00
N VAL A 547 -4.24 10.28 -15.95
CA VAL A 547 -3.72 11.63 -16.08
C VAL A 547 -2.22 11.59 -16.30
N SER A 548 -1.77 12.00 -17.48
CA SER A 548 -0.35 12.14 -17.78
C SER A 548 0.14 13.56 -17.47
N TRP A 549 1.32 13.63 -16.86
CA TRP A 549 2.00 14.90 -16.59
C TRP A 549 2.88 15.26 -17.78
N ALA A 550 2.92 16.54 -18.17
CA ALA A 550 3.75 16.97 -19.29
C ALA A 550 5.25 16.67 -19.02
N GLU A 551 5.93 16.07 -20.01
CA GLU A 551 7.30 15.53 -19.89
C GLU A 551 8.40 16.59 -19.63
N GLU A 552 8.13 17.87 -19.77
CA GLU A 552 9.11 18.94 -19.56
C GLU A 552 9.59 19.10 -18.12
N ALA A 553 9.07 18.29 -17.20
CA ALA A 553 9.31 18.35 -15.77
C ALA A 553 10.45 17.43 -15.27
N ASN A 554 11.43 17.15 -16.07
CA ASN A 554 12.31 15.96 -15.88
C ASN A 554 13.40 16.05 -14.81
N LEU A 555 13.45 16.95 -13.83
CA LEU A 555 14.56 16.96 -12.87
C LEU A 555 14.22 17.16 -11.38
N ASN A 556 13.07 17.69 -11.03
CA ASN A 556 12.57 17.64 -9.63
C ASN A 556 11.37 16.70 -9.47
N ALA A 557 11.10 15.94 -10.51
CA ALA A 557 9.96 15.06 -10.61
C ALA A 557 10.01 13.90 -9.61
N ASP A 558 11.18 13.49 -9.11
CA ASP A 558 11.28 12.34 -8.21
C ASP A 558 10.75 12.68 -6.81
N LEU A 559 10.96 13.89 -6.33
CA LEU A 559 10.34 14.38 -5.10
C LEU A 559 8.84 14.69 -5.29
N GLN A 560 8.43 15.12 -6.48
CA GLN A 560 7.05 15.49 -6.78
C GLN A 560 6.22 14.35 -7.39
N ARG A 561 6.83 13.38 -8.08
CA ARG A 561 6.13 12.24 -8.72
C ARG A 561 5.31 11.38 -7.77
N GLY A 562 5.60 11.39 -6.48
CA GLY A 562 4.81 10.70 -5.45
C GLY A 562 4.03 11.63 -4.52
N ALA A 563 4.01 12.94 -4.79
CA ALA A 563 3.35 13.91 -3.90
C ALA A 563 1.88 14.15 -4.28
N ILE A 564 1.53 13.98 -5.54
CA ILE A 564 0.19 14.24 -6.07
C ILE A 564 -0.22 13.08 -6.96
N ALA A 565 -1.47 12.64 -6.82
CA ALA A 565 -2.14 11.72 -7.72
C ALA A 565 -3.35 12.39 -8.34
N ALA A 566 -3.73 11.96 -9.55
CA ALA A 566 -4.92 12.46 -10.21
C ALA A 566 -5.58 11.39 -11.07
N ILE A 567 -6.91 11.47 -11.16
CA ILE A 567 -7.75 10.71 -12.08
C ILE A 567 -8.70 11.68 -12.80
N ALA A 568 -8.98 11.41 -14.03
CA ALA A 568 -9.95 12.17 -14.80
C ALA A 568 -11.08 11.27 -15.31
N GLY A 569 -12.15 11.88 -15.80
CA GLY A 569 -13.27 11.21 -16.40
C GLY A 569 -14.32 12.20 -16.87
N HIS A 570 -15.41 11.70 -17.42
CA HIS A 570 -16.55 12.53 -17.79
C HIS A 570 -17.87 11.81 -17.53
N ASP A 571 -18.91 12.59 -17.39
CA ASP A 571 -20.30 12.18 -17.53
C ASP A 571 -20.94 12.87 -18.75
N ALA A 572 -22.24 12.72 -18.93
CA ALA A 572 -22.96 13.30 -20.07
C ALA A 572 -22.91 14.84 -20.15
N LYS A 573 -22.51 15.54 -19.08
CA LYS A 573 -22.59 17.00 -18.96
C LYS A 573 -21.26 17.67 -18.68
N GLU A 574 -20.37 16.99 -17.96
CA GLU A 574 -19.16 17.59 -17.42
C GLU A 574 -17.95 16.68 -17.61
N LYS A 575 -16.79 17.29 -17.83
CA LYS A 575 -15.48 16.66 -17.61
C LYS A 575 -15.04 16.89 -16.18
N HIS A 576 -14.45 15.87 -15.59
CA HIS A 576 -14.04 15.87 -14.20
C HIS A 576 -12.57 15.57 -14.04
N LEU A 577 -11.96 16.17 -13.00
CA LEU A 577 -10.62 15.86 -12.56
C LEU A 577 -10.60 15.83 -11.04
N LEU A 578 -10.18 14.71 -10.47
CA LEU A 578 -9.91 14.56 -9.04
C LEU A 578 -8.40 14.53 -8.83
N VAL A 579 -7.91 15.40 -7.94
CA VAL A 579 -6.49 15.51 -7.58
C VAL A 579 -6.35 15.29 -6.08
N ALA A 580 -5.36 14.54 -5.65
CA ALA A 580 -5.06 14.25 -4.25
C ALA A 580 -3.64 14.67 -3.89
N ASN A 581 -3.47 15.35 -2.77
CA ASN A 581 -2.19 15.49 -2.10
C ASN A 581 -1.88 14.22 -1.31
N LEU A 582 -0.79 13.53 -1.64
CA LEU A 582 -0.37 12.28 -0.99
C LEU A 582 0.63 12.51 0.17
N ARG A 583 0.78 13.75 0.65
CA ARG A 583 1.78 14.13 1.65
C ARG A 583 1.15 14.76 2.88
N ALA A 584 1.87 14.62 4.00
CA ALA A 584 1.56 15.32 5.24
C ALA A 584 1.89 16.82 5.19
N GLN A 585 2.52 17.31 4.13
CA GLN A 585 2.82 18.70 3.87
C GLN A 585 1.89 19.24 2.79
N ALA A 586 1.58 20.53 2.88
CA ALA A 586 0.83 21.21 1.84
C ALA A 586 1.56 21.17 0.49
N GLN A 587 0.84 20.87 -0.58
CA GLN A 587 1.39 20.73 -1.93
C GLN A 587 0.76 21.74 -2.89
N LYS A 588 1.61 22.40 -3.67
CA LYS A 588 1.14 23.25 -4.75
C LYS A 588 0.63 22.37 -5.90
N VAL A 589 -0.61 22.60 -6.30
CA VAL A 589 -1.18 21.93 -7.49
C VAL A 589 -0.72 22.70 -8.72
N PRO A 590 0.01 22.05 -9.63
CA PRO A 590 0.42 22.67 -10.87
C PRO A 590 -0.81 22.81 -11.79
N TRP A 591 -1.27 24.03 -11.97
CA TRP A 591 -2.43 24.36 -12.81
C TRP A 591 -2.01 25.27 -13.97
N ILE A 592 -2.39 24.91 -15.20
CA ILE A 592 -1.99 25.65 -16.39
C ILE A 592 -3.11 26.42 -17.04
N ASP A 593 -4.31 25.91 -17.09
CA ASP A 593 -5.37 26.52 -17.88
C ASP A 593 -6.42 27.23 -17.01
N ARG A 594 -6.50 28.55 -17.18
CA ARG A 594 -7.66 29.33 -16.78
C ARG A 594 -8.77 29.13 -17.80
N HIS A 595 -9.46 27.98 -17.73
CA HIS A 595 -10.62 27.80 -18.58
C HIS A 595 -11.82 28.55 -17.94
N PRO A 596 -12.45 29.48 -18.66
CA PRO A 596 -13.72 30.03 -18.21
C PRO A 596 -14.75 28.87 -18.14
N GLY A 597 -15.45 28.76 -17.02
CA GLY A 597 -16.44 27.69 -16.81
C GLY A 597 -15.95 26.51 -15.95
N VAL A 598 -14.71 26.53 -15.46
CA VAL A 598 -14.25 25.53 -14.50
C VAL A 598 -14.75 25.87 -13.10
N SER A 599 -15.44 24.96 -12.48
CA SER A 599 -15.78 25.00 -11.05
C SER A 599 -14.83 24.14 -10.23
N CYS A 600 -14.46 24.63 -9.04
CA CYS A 600 -13.50 24.00 -8.16
C CYS A 600 -14.12 23.73 -6.79
N ALA A 601 -13.90 22.52 -6.25
CA ALA A 601 -14.26 22.19 -4.88
C ALA A 601 -13.11 21.46 -4.19
N VAL A 602 -12.95 21.69 -2.89
CA VAL A 602 -11.89 21.10 -2.06
C VAL A 602 -12.54 20.28 -0.94
N LEU A 603 -12.00 19.09 -0.71
CA LEU A 603 -12.25 18.28 0.48
C LEU A 603 -10.96 18.26 1.31
N ASP A 604 -11.00 18.94 2.45
CA ASP A 604 -9.91 19.08 3.40
C ASP A 604 -10.40 18.86 4.83
N ALA A 605 -9.50 18.87 5.82
CA ALA A 605 -9.87 18.62 7.21
C ALA A 605 -10.97 19.60 7.69
N GLN A 606 -10.88 20.87 7.31
CA GLN A 606 -11.86 21.87 7.69
C GLN A 606 -13.25 21.63 7.07
N SER A 607 -13.30 21.25 5.79
CA SER A 607 -14.59 20.98 5.13
C SER A 607 -15.18 19.66 5.64
N TRP A 608 -14.35 18.68 5.96
CA TRP A 608 -14.77 17.41 6.52
C TRP A 608 -15.36 17.55 7.92
N LEU A 609 -14.70 18.29 8.82
CA LEU A 609 -15.21 18.55 10.18
C LEU A 609 -16.57 19.25 10.15
N ARG A 610 -16.74 20.25 9.29
CA ARG A 610 -18.07 20.91 9.10
C ARG A 610 -19.15 19.94 8.60
N HIS A 611 -18.79 18.98 7.72
CA HIS A 611 -19.71 17.95 7.29
C HIS A 611 -20.11 17.01 8.45
N GLN A 612 -19.16 16.67 9.33
CA GLN A 612 -19.45 15.85 10.51
C GLN A 612 -20.38 16.56 11.52
N GLU A 613 -20.26 17.89 11.68
CA GLU A 613 -21.16 18.69 12.50
C GLU A 613 -22.59 18.75 11.92
N SER A 614 -22.71 18.72 10.58
CA SER A 614 -23.99 18.73 9.88
C SER A 614 -23.92 17.94 8.58
N THR A 615 -24.48 16.74 8.61
CA THR A 615 -24.52 15.82 7.44
C THR A 615 -25.33 16.36 6.26
N THR A 616 -26.08 17.44 6.43
CA THR A 616 -26.77 18.15 5.33
C THR A 616 -25.82 18.99 4.50
N MET A 617 -24.65 19.35 5.04
CA MET A 617 -23.64 20.09 4.32
C MET A 617 -22.80 19.15 3.43
N SER A 618 -22.50 19.59 2.21
CA SER A 618 -21.56 18.86 1.34
C SER A 618 -20.18 18.78 2.01
N PRO A 619 -19.52 17.63 1.99
CA PRO A 619 -18.11 17.53 2.43
C PRO A 619 -17.16 18.33 1.51
N TRP A 620 -17.59 18.64 0.29
CA TRP A 620 -16.84 19.42 -0.69
C TRP A 620 -17.15 20.90 -0.56
N ARG A 621 -16.13 21.70 -0.27
CA ARG A 621 -16.22 23.16 -0.17
C ARG A 621 -15.92 23.80 -1.52
N MET A 622 -16.89 24.52 -2.09
CA MET A 622 -16.69 25.27 -3.34
C MET A 622 -15.69 26.40 -3.14
N LEU A 623 -14.79 26.57 -4.10
CA LEU A 623 -13.84 27.67 -4.15
C LEU A 623 -14.36 28.77 -5.10
N PRO A 624 -14.16 30.06 -4.76
CA PRO A 624 -14.52 31.16 -5.66
C PRO A 624 -13.57 31.21 -6.84
N GLY A 625 -14.07 31.02 -8.05
CA GLY A 625 -13.30 31.08 -9.29
C GLY A 625 -12.30 29.93 -9.49
N SER A 626 -11.47 30.04 -10.53
CA SER A 626 -10.35 29.11 -10.79
C SER A 626 -9.06 29.69 -10.22
N PRO A 627 -8.56 29.20 -9.07
CA PRO A 627 -7.39 29.77 -8.43
C PRO A 627 -6.11 29.44 -9.22
N SER A 628 -5.35 30.46 -9.57
CA SER A 628 -4.07 30.34 -10.31
C SER A 628 -2.92 29.71 -9.50
N ASN A 629 -3.05 29.65 -8.18
CA ASN A 629 -2.06 29.10 -7.25
C ASN A 629 -2.78 28.33 -6.14
N LEU A 630 -3.27 27.15 -6.45
CA LEU A 630 -3.92 26.32 -5.46
C LEU A 630 -2.88 25.52 -4.67
N VAL A 631 -2.98 25.58 -3.36
CA VAL A 631 -2.22 24.76 -2.43
C VAL A 631 -3.18 23.81 -1.73
N LEU A 632 -3.01 22.52 -1.91
CA LEU A 632 -3.76 21.50 -1.19
C LEU A 632 -3.11 21.24 0.16
N PRO A 633 -3.85 21.33 1.26
CA PRO A 633 -3.34 20.98 2.58
C PRO A 633 -3.00 19.49 2.68
N PRO A 634 -2.44 19.01 3.82
CA PRO A 634 -2.15 17.59 4.02
C PRO A 634 -3.33 16.69 3.62
N TYR A 635 -3.06 15.73 2.73
CA TYR A 635 -4.05 14.77 2.20
C TYR A 635 -5.34 15.41 1.66
N GLY A 636 -5.31 16.70 1.35
CA GLY A 636 -6.42 17.43 0.76
C GLY A 636 -6.69 17.00 -0.68
N LEU A 637 -7.94 17.08 -1.08
CA LEU A 637 -8.44 16.64 -2.37
C LEU A 637 -9.07 17.81 -3.13
N LEU A 638 -8.92 17.82 -4.45
CA LEU A 638 -9.49 18.82 -5.33
C LEU A 638 -10.37 18.12 -6.37
N HIS A 639 -11.57 18.62 -6.55
CA HIS A 639 -12.47 18.24 -7.64
C HIS A 639 -12.67 19.44 -8.58
N LEU A 640 -12.23 19.29 -9.81
CA LEU A 640 -12.46 20.23 -10.89
C LEU A 640 -13.54 19.71 -11.82
N ARG A 641 -14.43 20.59 -12.27
CA ARG A 641 -15.49 20.28 -13.24
C ARG A 641 -15.49 21.33 -14.34
N LEU A 642 -15.58 20.86 -15.57
CA LEU A 642 -15.71 21.68 -16.76
C LEU A 642 -17.00 21.27 -17.48
N THR A 643 -17.96 22.17 -17.59
CA THR A 643 -19.20 21.94 -18.33
C THR A 643 -18.90 21.82 -19.83
N LEU A 644 -19.40 20.75 -20.47
CA LEU A 644 -19.28 20.55 -21.91
C LEU A 644 -20.15 21.57 -22.64
N SER A 645 -19.58 22.28 -23.59
CA SER A 645 -20.36 23.12 -24.53
C SER A 645 -21.08 22.23 -25.53
N ASN A 646 -22.31 22.60 -25.92
CA ASN A 646 -23.13 21.86 -26.89
C ASN A 646 -22.47 21.77 -28.28
N GLY A 647 -21.25 21.32 -28.36
CA GLY A 647 -20.48 21.26 -29.61
C GLY A 647 -19.15 20.53 -29.54
N ASP A 648 -18.79 20.01 -28.35
CA ASP A 648 -17.56 19.23 -28.13
C ASP A 648 -17.83 17.73 -28.18
#